data_b43433e795f228bf0bf45de9adda5cfd
#
_entry.id   b43433e795f228bf0bf45de9adda5cfd
#
_cell.length_a   1.000
_cell.length_b   1.000
_cell.length_c   1.000
_cell.angle_alpha   90.00
_cell.angle_beta   90.00
_cell.angle_gamma   90.00
#
_symmetry.space_group_name_H-M   'P 1'
#
loop_
_entity.id
_entity.type
_entity.pdbx_description
1 polymer ?
#
loop_
_entity_poly.entity_id
_entity_poly.type
_entity_poly.pdbx_seq_one_letter_code
_entity_poly.pdbx_strand_id
1 'polypeptide(L)'
;MRSSELPGPAATAALGARVTDEGTHFQLWAPRATRVELALVDEHDDQHNWDLALGPDGTWSVFVPGVGHGQRYGYRVHGEWDPSTGRRFNPAKLLVDPYARAITGGVDYAGAIFDHTPESNFQPDPADSFGAVPLSVVVADSPPPTPLASPARLQDLVIYETHLKGYTHQHPEVPEHLRGRYGGMAYPAVIDHLVSLGVTAVEFLPLHHFASEPFIIGRGLRNYWGYNTLGFFAPHAAYATTGTLGQQVAEFKAMVSALHEAGIAVLLDVVYNHTSEGGHEGPTLSWRGIDHGAYYRLAEDQRNDYDVTGCGNALDTSQPATLRMVMDSLRYWVTEMGVDGFRFDLQTTLIRDARHHVDQNHPFKQQVAADPVLSETILISEPWDLGPYGYQVGRWGNGWSEWNDRFRGYTRDFWRGASHGVAELATRLSGSSDIFDHSGRPATSSVNFVTAHDGFTMRDLTTYDLKHNEANAERNRDGTDDNRSWNHGYEGETDDPAVIAARQRTTRNLMATLLLSDGIPMITAGDEMGRTQGGNNNAYCQDSPVSWLDWTDIWPEQLELTTALLKLRAEHALLRPTSFRHREDFLDAAGKPTGRASIGWFSETGQEMTVEQWHDGGRRTLAQYIADADEAWYLVVHAGAEPLAVTLPGGPWAAAYSVAVHTGLPGELPEEPVEAGTPLEVPGRTMAVFRVTLPEATD
;
A
#
# COMPACT_ATOMS: atom_id res chain seq x y z
N MET A 1 -18.52 28.87 -17.36
CA MET A 1 -17.60 27.97 -18.10
C MET A 1 -17.56 26.67 -17.33
N ARG A 2 -17.73 25.55 -17.99
CA ARG A 2 -17.59 24.24 -17.33
C ARG A 2 -16.12 24.11 -16.90
N SER A 3 -15.83 23.39 -15.81
CA SER A 3 -14.48 23.20 -15.29
C SER A 3 -13.47 22.67 -16.30
N SER A 4 -13.93 21.92 -17.32
CA SER A 4 -13.12 21.39 -18.44
C SER A 4 -12.57 22.44 -19.41
N GLU A 5 -12.91 23.72 -19.25
CA GLU A 5 -12.46 24.82 -20.11
C GLU A 5 -11.42 25.72 -19.45
N LEU A 6 -11.00 25.42 -18.21
CA LEU A 6 -9.99 26.23 -17.53
C LEU A 6 -8.60 25.93 -18.12
N PRO A 7 -7.80 26.97 -18.45
CA PRO A 7 -6.44 26.75 -18.86
C PRO A 7 -5.63 26.19 -17.68
N GLY A 8 -4.89 25.10 -17.93
CA GLY A 8 -3.89 24.63 -16.97
C GLY A 8 -2.68 25.57 -16.94
N PRO A 9 -1.89 25.54 -15.85
CA PRO A 9 -0.66 26.31 -15.74
C PRO A 9 0.28 25.94 -16.87
N ALA A 10 1.07 26.93 -17.34
CA ALA A 10 2.07 26.67 -18.39
C ALA A 10 3.03 25.54 -17.97
N ALA A 11 3.45 24.70 -18.90
CA ALA A 11 4.31 23.54 -18.58
C ALA A 11 5.62 23.95 -17.90
N THR A 12 6.08 25.19 -18.11
CA THR A 12 7.29 25.78 -17.50
C THR A 12 7.03 26.51 -16.18
N ALA A 13 5.76 26.65 -15.73
CA ALA A 13 5.46 27.30 -14.44
C ALA A 13 5.99 26.43 -13.29
N ALA A 14 6.81 26.99 -12.42
CA ALA A 14 7.36 26.32 -11.26
C ALA A 14 6.47 26.63 -10.05
N LEU A 15 5.34 25.90 -9.88
CA LEU A 15 4.40 26.10 -8.80
C LEU A 15 5.03 25.84 -7.43
N GLY A 16 4.51 26.50 -6.39
CA GLY A 16 5.03 26.44 -5.02
C GLY A 16 6.10 27.50 -4.74
N ALA A 17 6.80 27.33 -3.61
CA ALA A 17 7.88 28.21 -3.17
C ALA A 17 9.23 27.70 -3.67
N ARG A 18 9.98 28.55 -4.39
CA ARG A 18 11.31 28.25 -4.93
C ARG A 18 12.35 29.19 -4.39
N VAL A 19 13.29 28.66 -3.61
CA VAL A 19 14.39 29.43 -3.00
C VAL A 19 15.48 29.71 -4.02
N THR A 20 16.02 30.95 -3.99
CA THR A 20 17.24 31.39 -4.69
C THR A 20 18.17 32.08 -3.69
N ASP A 21 19.37 32.42 -4.10
CA ASP A 21 20.33 33.16 -3.25
C ASP A 21 19.82 34.56 -2.84
N GLU A 22 18.92 35.16 -3.63
CA GLU A 22 18.40 36.52 -3.41
C GLU A 22 17.07 36.56 -2.67
N GLY A 23 16.34 35.44 -2.59
CA GLY A 23 14.99 35.33 -2.01
C GLY A 23 14.21 34.17 -2.54
N THR A 24 12.89 34.21 -2.40
CA THR A 24 12.00 33.12 -2.80
C THR A 24 10.96 33.58 -3.82
N HIS A 25 10.80 32.81 -4.89
CA HIS A 25 9.68 32.91 -5.81
C HIS A 25 8.51 32.06 -5.29
N PHE A 26 7.33 32.67 -5.21
CA PHE A 26 6.07 31.98 -4.87
C PHE A 26 5.15 31.97 -6.07
N GLN A 27 4.57 30.81 -6.39
CA GLN A 27 3.65 30.64 -7.51
C GLN A 27 2.46 29.76 -7.11
N LEU A 28 1.26 30.25 -7.36
CA LEU A 28 0.00 29.56 -7.09
C LEU A 28 -0.89 29.56 -8.33
N TRP A 29 -1.43 28.42 -8.73
CA TRP A 29 -2.44 28.36 -9.78
C TRP A 29 -3.85 28.51 -9.16
N ALA A 30 -4.54 29.57 -9.50
CA ALA A 30 -5.89 29.91 -9.05
C ALA A 30 -6.62 30.71 -10.17
N PRO A 31 -7.11 30.03 -11.23
CA PRO A 31 -7.51 30.69 -12.48
C PRO A 31 -8.78 31.54 -12.34
N ARG A 32 -9.64 31.27 -11.35
CA ARG A 32 -10.87 32.02 -11.13
C ARG A 32 -10.77 33.03 -9.97
N ALA A 33 -9.61 33.11 -9.31
CA ALA A 33 -9.35 34.12 -8.29
C ALA A 33 -9.29 35.52 -8.92
N THR A 34 -9.70 36.51 -8.15
CA THR A 34 -9.63 37.93 -8.56
C THR A 34 -8.44 38.66 -7.93
N ARG A 35 -7.88 38.12 -6.84
CA ARG A 35 -6.67 38.59 -6.14
C ARG A 35 -6.12 37.42 -5.29
N VAL A 36 -4.82 37.37 -5.20
CA VAL A 36 -4.12 36.42 -4.32
C VAL A 36 -3.10 37.16 -3.48
N GLU A 37 -3.11 36.91 -2.16
CA GLU A 37 -2.14 37.43 -1.22
C GLU A 37 -1.31 36.29 -0.65
N LEU A 38 0.00 36.45 -0.63
CA LEU A 38 0.92 35.63 0.16
C LEU A 38 1.00 36.23 1.57
N ALA A 39 0.70 35.46 2.59
CA ALA A 39 0.92 35.81 3.98
C ALA A 39 2.20 35.12 4.47
N LEU A 40 3.27 35.88 4.67
CA LEU A 40 4.47 35.42 5.36
C LEU A 40 4.26 35.57 6.87
N VAL A 41 4.61 34.53 7.62
CA VAL A 41 4.44 34.49 9.08
C VAL A 41 5.81 34.47 9.72
N ASP A 42 6.09 35.47 10.56
CA ASP A 42 7.39 35.58 11.25
C ASP A 42 7.44 34.78 12.55
N GLU A 43 8.54 34.89 13.29
CA GLU A 43 8.77 34.17 14.54
C GLU A 43 7.85 34.61 15.70
N HIS A 44 7.19 35.76 15.57
CA HIS A 44 6.23 36.31 16.55
C HIS A 44 4.78 36.05 16.17
N ASP A 45 4.54 35.27 15.10
CA ASP A 45 3.23 34.98 14.49
C ASP A 45 2.57 36.24 13.86
N ASP A 46 3.36 37.27 13.52
CA ASP A 46 2.85 38.41 12.76
C ASP A 46 2.82 38.07 11.25
N GLN A 47 1.73 38.48 10.57
CA GLN A 47 1.53 38.30 9.15
C GLN A 47 2.00 39.50 8.33
N HIS A 48 2.81 39.27 7.31
CA HIS A 48 3.27 40.25 6.32
C HIS A 48 2.76 39.85 4.93
N ASN A 49 1.77 40.60 4.42
CA ASN A 49 1.07 40.23 3.19
C ASN A 49 1.71 40.88 1.95
N TRP A 50 1.79 40.09 0.88
CA TRP A 50 2.30 40.48 -0.45
C TRP A 50 1.27 40.12 -1.53
N ASP A 51 0.90 41.08 -2.38
CA ASP A 51 0.04 40.81 -3.53
C ASP A 51 0.80 40.07 -4.61
N LEU A 52 0.20 39.05 -5.19
CA LEU A 52 0.72 38.32 -6.33
C LEU A 52 0.22 38.94 -7.65
N ALA A 53 1.05 38.88 -8.67
CA ALA A 53 0.69 39.26 -10.02
C ALA A 53 0.11 38.09 -10.81
N LEU A 54 -1.00 38.31 -11.53
CA LEU A 54 -1.65 37.30 -12.37
C LEU A 54 -0.91 37.14 -13.70
N GLY A 55 -0.52 35.93 -14.02
CA GLY A 55 -0.02 35.51 -15.32
C GLY A 55 -1.14 35.09 -16.30
N PRO A 56 -0.80 34.86 -17.58
CA PRO A 56 -1.79 34.61 -18.64
C PRO A 56 -2.47 33.22 -18.53
N ASP A 57 -1.91 32.31 -17.76
CA ASP A 57 -2.34 30.91 -17.60
C ASP A 57 -3.12 30.68 -16.29
N GLY A 58 -3.50 31.76 -15.58
CA GLY A 58 -4.14 31.67 -14.26
C GLY A 58 -3.19 31.40 -13.11
N THR A 59 -1.88 31.48 -13.35
CA THR A 59 -0.84 31.39 -12.31
C THR A 59 -0.58 32.76 -11.71
N TRP A 60 -0.61 32.85 -10.39
CA TRP A 60 -0.26 34.02 -9.61
C TRP A 60 1.16 33.90 -9.09
N SER A 61 1.95 34.98 -9.13
CA SER A 61 3.36 34.92 -8.72
C SER A 61 3.85 36.19 -8.04
N VAL A 62 4.83 36.02 -7.14
CA VAL A 62 5.59 37.11 -6.51
C VAL A 62 7.00 36.61 -6.17
N PHE A 63 7.98 37.51 -6.28
CA PHE A 63 9.33 37.33 -5.75
C PHE A 63 9.47 38.14 -4.46
N VAL A 64 9.92 37.51 -3.36
CA VAL A 64 10.15 38.17 -2.09
C VAL A 64 11.63 38.08 -1.72
N PRO A 65 12.35 39.23 -1.73
CA PRO A 65 13.78 39.27 -1.41
C PRO A 65 14.04 38.86 0.04
N GLY A 66 15.15 38.13 0.26
CA GLY A 66 15.62 37.78 1.60
C GLY A 66 14.83 36.68 2.29
N VAL A 67 13.75 36.18 1.69
CA VAL A 67 13.00 35.03 2.21
C VAL A 67 13.72 33.74 1.81
N GLY A 68 13.95 32.83 2.79
CA GLY A 68 14.68 31.59 2.56
C GLY A 68 14.08 30.39 3.32
N HIS A 69 14.89 29.33 3.43
CA HIS A 69 14.53 28.09 4.09
C HIS A 69 13.99 28.33 5.51
N GLY A 70 12.91 27.63 5.89
CA GLY A 70 12.29 27.71 7.21
C GLY A 70 11.21 28.78 7.34
N GLN A 71 11.04 29.70 6.35
CA GLN A 71 9.99 30.70 6.38
C GLN A 71 8.60 30.05 6.32
N ARG A 72 7.73 30.39 7.26
CA ARG A 72 6.33 29.97 7.30
C ARG A 72 5.48 30.89 6.41
N TYR A 73 4.52 30.30 5.68
CA TYR A 73 3.63 31.07 4.79
C TYR A 73 2.31 30.37 4.53
N GLY A 74 1.38 31.11 3.96
CA GLY A 74 0.11 30.61 3.41
C GLY A 74 -0.45 31.59 2.39
N TYR A 75 -1.60 31.26 1.80
CA TYR A 75 -2.26 32.10 0.82
C TYR A 75 -3.64 32.55 1.32
N ARG A 76 -4.04 33.79 0.93
CA ARG A 76 -5.40 34.26 1.03
C ARG A 76 -5.91 34.55 -0.38
N VAL A 77 -7.00 33.88 -0.76
CA VAL A 77 -7.49 33.91 -2.14
C VAL A 77 -8.85 34.58 -2.19
N HIS A 78 -8.97 35.63 -3.01
CA HIS A 78 -10.17 36.38 -3.23
C HIS A 78 -10.85 35.98 -4.52
N GLY A 79 -12.17 35.96 -4.55
CA GLY A 79 -12.97 35.64 -5.72
C GLY A 79 -14.45 35.67 -5.41
N GLU A 80 -15.24 35.13 -6.29
CA GLU A 80 -16.69 35.04 -6.11
C GLU A 80 -17.05 33.99 -5.05
N TRP A 81 -17.99 34.38 -4.17
CA TRP A 81 -18.62 33.42 -3.26
C TRP A 81 -19.98 33.02 -3.82
N ASP A 82 -20.03 31.85 -4.43
CA ASP A 82 -21.23 31.18 -4.90
C ASP A 82 -21.08 29.66 -4.81
N PRO A 83 -21.33 29.06 -3.63
CA PRO A 83 -21.21 27.63 -3.43
C PRO A 83 -22.06 26.79 -4.40
N SER A 84 -23.16 27.34 -4.95
CA SER A 84 -24.00 26.64 -5.91
C SER A 84 -23.35 26.43 -7.28
N THR A 85 -22.22 27.08 -7.55
CA THR A 85 -21.43 26.96 -8.77
C THR A 85 -19.99 26.48 -8.52
N GLY A 86 -19.72 25.92 -7.33
CA GLY A 86 -18.38 25.46 -6.92
C GLY A 86 -17.37 26.60 -6.73
N ARG A 87 -17.83 27.82 -6.40
CA ARG A 87 -16.98 28.98 -6.13
C ARG A 87 -17.06 29.32 -4.65
N ARG A 88 -15.98 29.07 -3.92
CA ARG A 88 -15.94 29.16 -2.46
C ARG A 88 -14.76 30.00 -1.97
N PHE A 89 -14.52 31.14 -2.65
CA PHE A 89 -13.41 32.03 -2.29
C PHE A 89 -13.75 32.80 -1.01
N ASN A 90 -12.94 32.60 0.01
CA ASN A 90 -13.08 33.33 1.28
C ASN A 90 -11.68 33.77 1.78
N PRO A 91 -11.30 35.07 1.62
CA PRO A 91 -9.98 35.56 2.01
C PRO A 91 -9.74 35.58 3.53
N ALA A 92 -10.78 35.36 4.36
CA ALA A 92 -10.60 35.14 5.80
C ALA A 92 -9.92 33.79 6.10
N LYS A 93 -9.84 32.87 5.14
CA LYS A 93 -9.21 31.57 5.33
C LYS A 93 -7.78 31.61 4.81
N LEU A 94 -6.83 31.31 5.70
CA LEU A 94 -5.42 31.13 5.35
C LEU A 94 -5.22 29.70 4.86
N LEU A 95 -4.66 29.55 3.66
CA LEU A 95 -4.62 28.29 2.93
C LEU A 95 -3.19 27.78 2.79
N VAL A 96 -3.03 26.46 2.96
CA VAL A 96 -1.79 25.74 2.67
C VAL A 96 -1.56 25.73 1.16
N ASP A 97 -0.32 25.93 0.75
CA ASP A 97 0.12 25.80 -0.63
C ASP A 97 0.01 24.32 -1.08
N PRO A 98 -0.71 24.00 -2.15
CA PRO A 98 -0.77 22.64 -2.72
C PRO A 98 0.58 22.01 -3.04
N TYR A 99 1.61 22.86 -3.28
CA TYR A 99 2.99 22.44 -3.60
C TYR A 99 3.95 22.63 -2.40
N ALA A 100 3.45 22.80 -1.18
CA ALA A 100 4.29 22.94 0.00
C ALA A 100 5.13 21.69 0.24
N ARG A 101 6.46 21.83 0.26
CA ARG A 101 7.41 20.73 0.53
C ARG A 101 7.58 20.43 2.02
N ALA A 102 7.11 21.29 2.90
CA ALA A 102 6.97 21.05 4.32
C ALA A 102 5.78 21.84 4.88
N ILE A 103 5.14 21.28 5.89
CA ILE A 103 3.99 21.84 6.57
C ILE A 103 4.27 21.80 8.06
N THR A 104 3.93 22.85 8.80
CA THR A 104 4.10 22.96 10.26
C THR A 104 2.79 23.35 10.93
N GLY A 105 2.62 22.90 12.17
CA GLY A 105 1.36 23.10 12.91
C GLY A 105 0.34 22.00 12.64
N GLY A 106 -0.83 22.15 13.22
CA GLY A 106 -1.96 21.23 13.09
C GLY A 106 -3.26 21.97 12.79
N VAL A 107 -4.34 21.22 12.61
CA VAL A 107 -5.69 21.76 12.43
C VAL A 107 -6.39 21.83 13.78
N ASP A 108 -6.81 23.02 14.18
CA ASP A 108 -7.69 23.23 15.35
C ASP A 108 -9.16 23.31 14.90
N TYR A 109 -9.87 22.23 15.09
CA TYR A 109 -11.29 22.11 14.69
C TYR A 109 -12.25 22.97 15.53
N ALA A 110 -11.79 23.57 16.64
CA ALA A 110 -12.54 24.55 17.39
C ALA A 110 -12.39 25.98 16.83
N GLY A 111 -11.42 26.20 15.93
CA GLY A 111 -11.16 27.48 15.28
C GLY A 111 -12.00 27.72 14.02
N ALA A 112 -11.81 28.87 13.42
CA ALA A 112 -12.56 29.33 12.23
C ALA A 112 -12.05 28.70 10.91
N ILE A 113 -12.00 27.39 10.83
CA ILE A 113 -11.41 26.67 9.69
C ILE A 113 -12.39 26.39 8.53
N PHE A 114 -13.69 26.64 8.73
CA PHE A 114 -14.71 26.46 7.70
C PHE A 114 -14.90 27.77 6.95
N ASP A 115 -15.07 27.72 5.64
CA ASP A 115 -15.29 28.92 4.81
C ASP A 115 -16.69 29.49 4.94
N HIS A 116 -17.60 28.76 5.56
CA HIS A 116 -19.03 29.11 5.74
C HIS A 116 -19.41 29.18 7.22
N THR A 117 -20.51 29.84 7.51
CA THR A 117 -21.03 29.94 8.89
C THR A 117 -21.68 28.63 9.33
N PRO A 118 -21.73 28.33 10.65
CA PRO A 118 -22.38 27.10 11.16
C PRO A 118 -23.88 27.03 10.82
N GLU A 119 -24.53 28.16 10.63
CA GLU A 119 -25.98 28.26 10.36
C GLU A 119 -26.31 28.04 8.89
N SER A 120 -25.34 28.29 7.99
CA SER A 120 -25.59 28.20 6.55
C SER A 120 -24.31 28.11 5.73
N ASN A 121 -24.16 27.03 5.00
CA ASN A 121 -23.05 26.86 4.03
C ASN A 121 -23.18 27.73 2.76
N PHE A 122 -24.19 28.61 2.68
CA PHE A 122 -24.31 29.66 1.67
C PHE A 122 -23.80 31.01 2.11
N GLN A 123 -23.45 31.18 3.40
CA GLN A 123 -22.90 32.41 3.92
C GLN A 123 -21.43 32.25 4.27
N PRO A 124 -20.55 33.12 3.74
CA PRO A 124 -19.13 33.02 4.07
C PRO A 124 -18.92 33.42 5.55
N ASP A 125 -18.06 32.67 6.21
CA ASP A 125 -17.62 32.98 7.57
C ASP A 125 -16.50 34.03 7.51
N PRO A 126 -16.71 35.22 8.08
CA PRO A 126 -15.72 36.32 8.09
C PRO A 126 -14.58 36.12 9.11
N ALA A 127 -14.66 35.12 9.99
CA ALA A 127 -13.66 34.89 11.02
C ALA A 127 -12.34 34.41 10.39
N ASP A 128 -11.22 34.97 10.88
CA ASP A 128 -9.88 34.58 10.41
C ASP A 128 -9.49 33.18 10.88
N SER A 129 -9.00 32.34 9.98
CA SER A 129 -8.52 31.00 10.30
C SER A 129 -7.06 30.96 10.79
N PHE A 130 -6.34 32.08 10.78
CA PHE A 130 -4.97 32.13 11.25
C PHE A 130 -4.86 31.66 12.70
N GLY A 131 -3.87 30.83 13.00
CA GLY A 131 -3.69 30.19 14.30
C GLY A 131 -4.48 28.87 14.49
N ALA A 132 -5.47 28.59 13.62
CA ALA A 132 -6.25 27.34 13.65
C ALA A 132 -5.90 26.38 12.50
N VAL A 133 -5.12 26.83 11.52
CA VAL A 133 -4.68 26.03 10.35
C VAL A 133 -3.17 25.86 10.33
N PRO A 134 -2.65 24.76 9.78
CA PRO A 134 -1.23 24.60 9.58
C PRO A 134 -0.70 25.58 8.52
N LEU A 135 0.61 25.78 8.53
CA LEU A 135 1.30 26.69 7.63
C LEU A 135 2.25 25.92 6.70
N SER A 136 2.35 26.35 5.47
CA SER A 136 3.39 25.94 4.54
C SER A 136 4.74 26.46 4.99
N VAL A 137 5.80 25.74 4.66
CA VAL A 137 7.19 26.12 4.99
C VAL A 137 8.02 26.13 3.73
N VAL A 138 8.80 27.18 3.53
CA VAL A 138 9.78 27.28 2.44
C VAL A 138 10.93 26.32 2.70
N VAL A 139 11.20 25.43 1.72
CA VAL A 139 12.29 24.45 1.79
C VAL A 139 13.28 24.70 0.67
N ALA A 140 14.53 24.93 1.01
CA ALA A 140 15.63 24.99 0.05
C ALA A 140 15.92 23.61 -0.53
N ASP A 141 16.43 23.57 -1.77
CA ASP A 141 16.84 22.32 -2.39
C ASP A 141 18.01 21.70 -1.62
N SER A 142 18.00 20.39 -1.52
CA SER A 142 19.05 19.60 -0.87
C SER A 142 19.31 18.34 -1.70
N PRO A 143 20.52 17.75 -1.61
CA PRO A 143 20.81 16.53 -2.36
C PRO A 143 19.76 15.44 -2.12
N PRO A 144 19.45 14.62 -3.12
CA PRO A 144 18.61 13.45 -2.94
C PRO A 144 19.28 12.44 -2.01
N PRO A 145 18.52 11.46 -1.47
CA PRO A 145 19.08 10.35 -0.70
C PRO A 145 20.11 9.54 -1.50
N THR A 146 20.90 8.73 -0.79
CA THR A 146 21.72 7.69 -1.41
C THR A 146 20.83 6.76 -2.22
N PRO A 147 21.08 6.54 -3.53
CA PRO A 147 20.26 5.64 -4.32
C PRO A 147 20.53 4.17 -3.96
N LEU A 148 19.60 3.29 -4.32
CA LEU A 148 19.86 1.85 -4.29
C LEU A 148 21.11 1.51 -5.13
N ALA A 149 21.90 0.54 -4.66
CA ALA A 149 23.09 0.07 -5.39
C ALA A 149 22.72 -0.57 -6.75
N SER A 150 21.52 -1.13 -6.84
CA SER A 150 20.92 -1.64 -8.09
C SER A 150 19.42 -1.39 -8.04
N PRO A 151 18.78 -1.04 -9.18
CA PRO A 151 17.32 -0.90 -9.23
C PRO A 151 16.62 -2.17 -8.75
N ALA A 152 15.56 -2.01 -7.97
CA ALA A 152 14.72 -3.11 -7.53
C ALA A 152 13.98 -3.75 -8.73
N ARG A 153 14.01 -5.07 -8.82
CA ARG A 153 13.33 -5.83 -9.87
C ARG A 153 12.06 -6.46 -9.34
N LEU A 154 10.95 -6.38 -10.06
CA LEU A 154 9.64 -6.85 -9.60
C LEU A 154 9.64 -8.30 -9.11
N GLN A 155 10.37 -9.20 -9.78
CA GLN A 155 10.45 -10.62 -9.39
C GLN A 155 11.22 -10.86 -8.08
N ASP A 156 12.06 -9.91 -7.66
CA ASP A 156 12.85 -10.01 -6.43
C ASP A 156 12.16 -9.32 -5.25
N LEU A 157 11.03 -8.65 -5.48
CA LEU A 157 10.32 -7.97 -4.42
C LEU A 157 9.70 -8.94 -3.41
N VAL A 158 9.94 -8.64 -2.17
CA VAL A 158 9.19 -9.05 -0.99
C VAL A 158 8.78 -7.77 -0.29
N ILE A 159 7.52 -7.39 -0.45
CA ILE A 159 6.98 -6.15 0.10
C ILE A 159 6.61 -6.37 1.56
N TYR A 160 7.03 -5.43 2.41
CA TYR A 160 6.68 -5.38 3.82
C TYR A 160 5.88 -4.11 4.09
N GLU A 161 4.55 -4.24 4.15
CA GLU A 161 3.64 -3.14 4.41
C GLU A 161 3.70 -2.75 5.89
N THR A 162 4.01 -1.49 6.21
CA THR A 162 4.17 -1.08 7.61
C THR A 162 3.73 0.37 7.87
N HIS A 163 3.30 0.62 9.10
CA HIS A 163 3.06 1.96 9.63
C HIS A 163 4.33 2.48 10.30
N LEU A 164 4.88 3.58 9.83
CA LEU A 164 6.16 4.16 10.31
C LEU A 164 6.23 4.30 11.84
N LYS A 165 5.18 4.85 12.47
CA LYS A 165 5.13 5.02 13.92
C LYS A 165 4.93 3.69 14.64
N GLY A 166 3.93 2.91 14.24
CA GLY A 166 3.55 1.69 14.94
C GLY A 166 4.62 0.63 14.96
N TYR A 167 5.43 0.56 13.92
CA TYR A 167 6.50 -0.42 13.80
C TYR A 167 7.59 -0.27 14.86
N THR A 168 8.01 0.97 15.14
CA THR A 168 9.15 1.22 16.04
C THR A 168 8.76 1.76 17.41
N HIS A 169 7.47 2.10 17.63
CA HIS A 169 7.04 2.81 18.85
C HIS A 169 7.32 2.03 20.15
N GLN A 170 7.21 0.70 20.09
CA GLN A 170 7.50 -0.20 21.23
C GLN A 170 8.78 -1.00 21.04
N HIS A 171 9.59 -0.71 20.01
CA HIS A 171 10.80 -1.47 19.74
C HIS A 171 11.82 -1.32 20.88
N PRO A 172 12.28 -2.42 21.53
CA PRO A 172 13.10 -2.35 22.74
C PRO A 172 14.46 -1.71 22.53
N GLU A 173 15.09 -1.91 21.37
CA GLU A 173 16.43 -1.43 21.07
C GLU A 173 16.47 -0.02 20.46
N VAL A 174 15.34 0.51 19.97
CA VAL A 174 15.29 1.87 19.45
C VAL A 174 15.26 2.88 20.59
N PRO A 175 16.16 3.90 20.60
CA PRO A 175 16.14 4.96 21.59
C PRO A 175 14.78 5.66 21.66
N GLU A 176 14.30 5.95 22.86
CA GLU A 176 12.95 6.46 23.11
C GLU A 176 12.61 7.69 22.23
N HIS A 177 13.55 8.63 22.08
CA HIS A 177 13.35 9.86 21.30
C HIS A 177 13.23 9.62 19.79
N LEU A 178 13.63 8.44 19.28
CA LEU A 178 13.52 8.04 17.88
C LEU A 178 12.32 7.14 17.61
N ARG A 179 11.70 6.56 18.65
CA ARG A 179 10.57 5.64 18.51
C ARG A 179 9.38 6.31 17.82
N GLY A 180 8.85 5.65 16.80
CA GLY A 180 7.75 6.17 16.01
C GLY A 180 8.10 7.36 15.12
N ARG A 181 9.39 7.54 14.78
CA ARG A 181 9.92 8.66 14.00
C ARG A 181 10.71 8.14 12.79
N TYR A 182 11.03 9.03 11.83
CA TYR A 182 11.88 8.69 10.68
C TYR A 182 13.20 8.06 11.11
N GLY A 183 13.86 8.63 12.11
CA GLY A 183 15.12 8.11 12.67
C GLY A 183 14.96 6.75 13.37
N GLY A 184 13.76 6.38 13.80
CA GLY A 184 13.48 5.05 14.34
C GLY A 184 13.50 3.97 13.28
N MET A 185 12.92 4.25 12.09
CA MET A 185 12.99 3.32 10.93
C MET A 185 14.41 3.18 10.38
N ALA A 186 15.21 4.24 10.47
CA ALA A 186 16.62 4.24 10.08
C ALA A 186 17.55 3.58 11.12
N TYR A 187 17.01 3.13 12.26
CA TYR A 187 17.86 2.58 13.34
C TYR A 187 18.38 1.19 12.97
N PRO A 188 19.68 0.89 13.22
CA PRO A 188 20.30 -0.36 12.77
C PRO A 188 19.54 -1.63 13.14
N ALA A 189 19.07 -1.78 14.39
CA ALA A 189 18.36 -2.98 14.81
C ALA A 189 17.04 -3.21 14.03
N VAL A 190 16.38 -2.14 13.60
CA VAL A 190 15.18 -2.21 12.75
C VAL A 190 15.54 -2.69 11.34
N ILE A 191 16.59 -2.13 10.76
CA ILE A 191 17.07 -2.50 9.43
C ILE A 191 17.59 -3.95 9.43
N ASP A 192 18.37 -4.33 10.46
CA ASP A 192 18.90 -5.68 10.61
C ASP A 192 17.79 -6.73 10.69
N HIS A 193 16.68 -6.42 11.37
CA HIS A 193 15.50 -7.31 11.37
C HIS A 193 14.93 -7.50 9.97
N LEU A 194 14.68 -6.42 9.23
CA LEU A 194 14.12 -6.48 7.86
C LEU A 194 15.05 -7.26 6.91
N VAL A 195 16.35 -7.03 6.99
CA VAL A 195 17.35 -7.76 6.19
C VAL A 195 17.41 -9.23 6.58
N SER A 196 17.42 -9.55 7.87
CA SER A 196 17.47 -10.94 8.36
C SER A 196 16.21 -11.74 7.99
N LEU A 197 15.06 -11.07 7.92
CA LEU A 197 13.82 -11.65 7.46
C LEU A 197 13.84 -11.94 5.94
N GLY A 198 14.58 -11.15 5.15
CA GLY A 198 14.65 -11.24 3.71
C GLY A 198 13.71 -10.27 2.97
N VAL A 199 13.29 -9.20 3.64
CA VAL A 199 12.51 -8.11 3.03
C VAL A 199 13.38 -7.35 2.03
N THR A 200 12.83 -7.03 0.85
CA THR A 200 13.53 -6.28 -0.19
C THR A 200 12.88 -4.93 -0.51
N ALA A 201 11.68 -4.69 -0.04
CA ALA A 201 10.99 -3.42 -0.14
C ALA A 201 10.10 -3.17 1.07
N VAL A 202 10.13 -1.96 1.62
CA VAL A 202 9.18 -1.50 2.64
C VAL A 202 8.15 -0.61 1.97
N GLU A 203 6.87 -0.96 2.11
CA GLU A 203 5.73 -0.12 1.71
C GLU A 203 5.19 0.58 2.96
N PHE A 204 5.37 1.89 3.02
CA PHE A 204 4.85 2.67 4.14
C PHE A 204 3.41 3.09 3.90
N LEU A 205 2.55 2.91 4.91
CA LEU A 205 1.27 3.60 4.97
C LEU A 205 1.51 5.10 4.79
N PRO A 206 0.49 5.90 4.41
CA PRO A 206 0.69 7.26 3.93
C PRO A 206 1.62 8.11 4.78
N LEU A 207 2.72 8.57 4.16
CA LEU A 207 3.70 9.49 4.76
C LEU A 207 3.58 10.93 4.25
N HIS A 208 2.68 11.19 3.30
CA HIS A 208 2.28 12.56 2.98
C HIS A 208 1.72 13.24 4.22
N HIS A 209 1.87 14.56 4.34
CA HIS A 209 1.31 15.27 5.47
C HIS A 209 -0.22 15.16 5.48
N PHE A 210 -0.77 14.65 6.59
CA PHE A 210 -2.20 14.39 6.75
C PHE A 210 -2.78 15.06 7.99
N ALA A 211 -4.10 15.19 8.04
CA ALA A 211 -4.83 15.72 9.19
C ALA A 211 -5.84 14.68 9.69
N SER A 212 -6.20 14.73 10.97
CA SER A 212 -7.30 13.91 11.50
C SER A 212 -8.64 14.49 11.09
N GLU A 213 -9.62 13.64 10.92
CA GLU A 213 -10.99 14.05 10.57
C GLU A 213 -11.73 14.64 11.80
N PRO A 214 -12.63 15.63 11.60
CA PRO A 214 -13.36 16.26 12.70
C PRO A 214 -14.12 15.27 13.58
N PHE A 215 -14.73 14.25 12.96
CA PHE A 215 -15.54 13.26 13.69
C PHE A 215 -14.70 12.33 14.57
N ILE A 216 -13.44 12.05 14.20
CA ILE A 216 -12.49 11.28 15.00
C ILE A 216 -12.02 12.10 16.20
N ILE A 217 -11.64 13.37 15.97
CA ILE A 217 -11.24 14.30 17.02
C ILE A 217 -12.36 14.48 18.04
N GLY A 218 -13.62 14.63 17.59
CA GLY A 218 -14.79 14.70 18.47
C GLY A 218 -15.00 13.48 19.37
N ARG A 219 -14.37 12.37 19.08
CA ARG A 219 -14.34 11.13 19.89
C ARG A 219 -13.09 10.99 20.77
N GLY A 220 -12.20 11.99 20.72
CA GLY A 220 -10.91 11.93 21.43
C GLY A 220 -9.87 11.04 20.78
N LEU A 221 -10.07 10.65 19.53
CA LEU A 221 -9.18 9.81 18.71
C LEU A 221 -8.44 10.66 17.67
N ARG A 222 -7.48 10.05 16.96
CA ARG A 222 -6.71 10.68 15.89
C ARG A 222 -6.60 9.72 14.72
N ASN A 223 -6.48 10.26 13.50
CA ASN A 223 -6.13 9.47 12.35
C ASN A 223 -4.71 8.90 12.54
N TYR A 224 -4.61 7.57 12.48
CA TYR A 224 -3.35 6.86 12.68
C TYR A 224 -2.77 6.40 11.35
N TRP A 225 -3.59 5.86 10.43
CA TRP A 225 -3.09 5.33 9.16
C TRP A 225 -2.57 6.40 8.21
N GLY A 226 -3.16 7.60 8.18
CA GLY A 226 -2.74 8.69 7.32
C GLY A 226 -3.54 8.87 6.02
N TYR A 227 -4.60 8.10 5.78
CA TYR A 227 -5.45 8.23 4.58
C TYR A 227 -6.36 9.45 4.63
N ASN A 228 -5.79 10.61 4.92
CA ASN A 228 -6.50 11.91 4.95
C ASN A 228 -5.53 13.05 4.63
N THR A 229 -5.00 13.05 3.42
CA THR A 229 -3.87 13.88 2.99
C THR A 229 -4.21 15.37 2.92
N LEU A 230 -3.31 16.20 3.44
CA LEU A 230 -3.33 17.67 3.35
C LEU A 230 -2.20 18.22 2.47
N GLY A 231 -1.09 17.51 2.32
CA GLY A 231 0.06 18.01 1.56
C GLY A 231 0.73 16.93 0.74
N PHE A 232 0.57 16.97 -0.59
CA PHE A 232 1.10 15.95 -1.51
C PHE A 232 2.61 15.97 -1.69
N PHE A 233 3.30 17.07 -1.32
CA PHE A 233 4.76 17.22 -1.46
C PHE A 233 5.47 17.21 -0.11
N ALA A 234 4.75 17.19 1.00
CA ALA A 234 5.31 17.32 2.33
C ALA A 234 5.32 15.99 3.08
N PRO A 235 6.46 15.52 3.63
CA PRO A 235 6.48 14.42 4.56
C PRO A 235 5.78 14.80 5.86
N HIS A 236 5.09 13.85 6.49
CA HIS A 236 4.30 14.10 7.70
C HIS A 236 5.17 14.61 8.85
N ALA A 237 4.87 15.83 9.30
CA ALA A 237 5.71 16.56 10.26
C ALA A 237 5.81 15.89 11.63
N ALA A 238 4.76 15.17 12.05
CA ALA A 238 4.74 14.51 13.36
C ALA A 238 5.76 13.38 13.50
N TYR A 239 6.34 12.89 12.40
CA TYR A 239 7.37 11.85 12.43
C TYR A 239 8.81 12.39 12.50
N ALA A 240 8.99 13.71 12.47
CA ALA A 240 10.29 14.34 12.66
C ALA A 240 10.65 14.49 14.15
N THR A 241 11.95 14.49 14.45
CA THR A 241 12.51 14.65 15.81
C THR A 241 13.12 16.03 16.05
N THR A 242 13.66 16.66 15.01
CA THR A 242 14.50 17.87 15.15
C THR A 242 13.77 19.16 14.78
N GLY A 243 12.51 19.08 14.35
CA GLY A 243 11.68 20.23 14.03
C GLY A 243 10.81 20.04 12.79
N THR A 244 10.01 21.08 12.49
CA THR A 244 9.01 21.04 11.40
C THR A 244 9.14 22.22 10.42
N LEU A 245 10.27 22.95 10.44
CA LEU A 245 10.57 24.03 9.53
C LEU A 245 11.48 23.58 8.36
N GLY A 246 11.25 22.38 7.84
CA GLY A 246 12.01 21.74 6.78
C GLY A 246 12.84 20.55 7.25
N GLN A 247 13.03 20.36 8.57
CA GLN A 247 13.81 19.25 9.13
C GLN A 247 13.19 17.89 8.81
N GLN A 248 11.87 17.79 8.76
CA GLN A 248 11.16 16.57 8.36
C GLN A 248 11.55 16.06 6.97
N VAL A 249 11.91 16.95 6.04
CA VAL A 249 12.41 16.59 4.71
C VAL A 249 13.79 15.93 4.81
N ALA A 250 14.67 16.51 5.60
CA ALA A 250 16.02 15.97 5.81
C ALA A 250 15.99 14.61 6.54
N GLU A 251 15.13 14.48 7.56
CA GLU A 251 14.99 13.22 8.31
C GLU A 251 14.38 12.11 7.45
N PHE A 252 13.39 12.42 6.61
CA PHE A 252 12.84 11.46 5.63
C PHE A 252 13.93 10.99 4.66
N LYS A 253 14.70 11.93 4.06
CA LYS A 253 15.80 11.59 3.15
C LYS A 253 16.87 10.72 3.82
N ALA A 254 17.18 10.99 5.09
CA ALA A 254 18.12 10.18 5.86
C ALA A 254 17.59 8.74 6.10
N MET A 255 16.30 8.58 6.37
CA MET A 255 15.64 7.28 6.48
C MET A 255 15.74 6.50 5.17
N VAL A 256 15.40 7.12 4.04
CA VAL A 256 15.50 6.48 2.72
C VAL A 256 16.95 6.06 2.44
N SER A 257 17.94 6.93 2.71
CA SER A 257 19.36 6.58 2.53
C SER A 257 19.76 5.34 3.33
N ALA A 258 19.33 5.24 4.60
CA ALA A 258 19.67 4.11 5.46
C ALA A 258 19.04 2.78 4.97
N LEU A 259 17.81 2.82 4.46
CA LEU A 259 17.15 1.65 3.87
C LEU A 259 17.84 1.24 2.56
N HIS A 260 18.17 2.19 1.69
CA HIS A 260 18.89 1.95 0.44
C HIS A 260 20.29 1.38 0.64
N GLU A 261 21.04 1.85 1.66
CA GLU A 261 22.35 1.29 2.03
C GLU A 261 22.25 -0.17 2.46
N ALA A 262 21.10 -0.58 2.99
CA ALA A 262 20.81 -1.98 3.33
C ALA A 262 20.22 -2.78 2.16
N GLY A 263 20.02 -2.18 0.97
CA GLY A 263 19.45 -2.81 -0.21
C GLY A 263 17.93 -2.94 -0.19
N ILE A 264 17.23 -2.17 0.67
CA ILE A 264 15.78 -2.19 0.82
C ILE A 264 15.18 -1.01 0.05
N ALA A 265 14.31 -1.29 -0.92
CA ALA A 265 13.56 -0.29 -1.65
C ALA A 265 12.49 0.37 -0.76
N VAL A 266 12.15 1.63 -1.06
CA VAL A 266 11.13 2.40 -0.34
C VAL A 266 9.94 2.65 -1.24
N LEU A 267 8.78 2.11 -0.87
CA LEU A 267 7.50 2.34 -1.52
C LEU A 267 6.62 3.21 -0.63
N LEU A 268 5.88 4.14 -1.22
CA LEU A 268 4.89 4.94 -0.50
C LEU A 268 3.48 4.57 -0.91
N ASP A 269 2.62 4.38 0.08
CA ASP A 269 1.19 4.41 -0.14
C ASP A 269 0.73 5.86 -0.31
N VAL A 270 0.13 6.18 -1.47
CA VAL A 270 -0.22 7.54 -1.86
C VAL A 270 -1.70 7.72 -2.10
N VAL A 271 -2.26 8.75 -1.48
CA VAL A 271 -3.69 9.05 -1.48
C VAL A 271 -3.94 10.29 -2.33
N TYR A 272 -4.02 10.13 -3.67
CA TYR A 272 -4.36 11.23 -4.59
C TYR A 272 -5.83 11.26 -4.96
N ASN A 273 -6.60 10.29 -4.50
CA ASN A 273 -8.03 10.17 -4.84
C ASN A 273 -8.90 11.19 -4.09
N HIS A 274 -8.53 11.58 -2.87
CA HIS A 274 -9.25 12.57 -2.04
C HIS A 274 -8.29 13.38 -1.17
N THR A 275 -8.83 14.32 -0.40
CA THR A 275 -8.07 15.18 0.51
C THR A 275 -8.73 15.29 1.88
N SER A 276 -8.00 15.84 2.85
CA SER A 276 -8.48 16.09 4.22
C SER A 276 -9.58 17.16 4.35
N GLU A 277 -9.98 17.80 3.26
CA GLU A 277 -11.03 18.82 3.28
C GLU A 277 -12.45 18.24 3.35
N GLY A 278 -12.61 16.87 3.26
CA GLY A 278 -13.90 16.21 3.37
C GLY A 278 -14.93 16.69 2.34
N GLY A 279 -16.23 16.47 2.58
CA GLY A 279 -17.31 16.93 1.70
C GLY A 279 -17.57 18.44 1.76
N HIS A 280 -18.64 18.89 1.15
CA HIS A 280 -18.99 20.31 1.01
C HIS A 280 -19.14 21.09 2.34
N GLU A 281 -19.34 20.39 3.46
CA GLU A 281 -19.37 20.96 4.81
C GLU A 281 -18.03 20.81 5.56
N GLY A 282 -17.01 20.28 4.91
CA GLY A 282 -15.69 20.08 5.51
C GLY A 282 -14.87 21.36 5.64
N PRO A 283 -13.71 21.28 6.29
CA PRO A 283 -12.83 22.42 6.50
C PRO A 283 -12.26 22.96 5.19
N THR A 284 -11.84 24.21 5.18
CA THR A 284 -11.17 24.88 4.07
C THR A 284 -9.73 25.13 4.44
N LEU A 285 -8.83 24.29 3.94
CA LEU A 285 -7.43 24.24 4.36
C LEU A 285 -6.45 24.55 3.23
N SER A 286 -6.83 24.23 1.97
CA SER A 286 -5.99 24.38 0.77
C SER A 286 -6.85 24.51 -0.48
N TRP A 287 -6.98 23.44 -1.27
CA TRP A 287 -7.56 23.42 -2.62
C TRP A 287 -8.96 24.01 -2.71
N ARG A 288 -9.81 23.71 -1.72
CA ARG A 288 -11.20 24.24 -1.67
C ARG A 288 -11.24 25.76 -1.66
N GLY A 289 -10.41 26.38 -0.84
CA GLY A 289 -10.33 27.85 -0.75
C GLY A 289 -9.57 28.49 -1.90
N ILE A 290 -8.66 27.75 -2.55
CA ILE A 290 -7.88 28.22 -3.70
C ILE A 290 -8.76 28.28 -4.94
N ASP A 291 -9.44 27.20 -5.31
CA ASP A 291 -10.39 27.13 -6.41
C ASP A 291 -11.15 25.80 -6.43
N HIS A 292 -12.20 25.67 -5.59
CA HIS A 292 -12.90 24.43 -5.33
C HIS A 292 -13.24 23.62 -6.60
N GLY A 293 -14.00 24.19 -7.53
CA GLY A 293 -14.42 23.48 -8.73
C GLY A 293 -13.32 23.31 -9.80
N ALA A 294 -12.09 23.77 -9.55
CA ALA A 294 -10.94 23.48 -10.42
C ALA A 294 -10.15 22.23 -9.96
N TYR A 295 -10.26 21.89 -8.68
CA TYR A 295 -9.54 20.74 -8.12
C TYR A 295 -10.43 19.55 -7.82
N TYR A 296 -11.69 19.77 -7.42
CA TYR A 296 -12.59 18.69 -7.00
C TYR A 296 -13.62 18.32 -8.05
N ARG A 297 -14.02 17.06 -8.03
CA ARG A 297 -15.17 16.57 -8.77
C ARG A 297 -16.43 17.08 -8.08
N LEU A 298 -17.27 17.78 -8.84
CA LEU A 298 -18.54 18.29 -8.35
C LEU A 298 -19.71 17.43 -8.87
N ALA A 299 -20.72 17.25 -8.02
CA ALA A 299 -21.97 16.65 -8.39
C ALA A 299 -22.73 17.51 -9.43
N GLU A 300 -23.85 17.01 -9.97
CA GLU A 300 -24.63 17.70 -11.01
C GLU A 300 -25.11 19.07 -10.53
N ASP A 301 -25.41 19.22 -9.24
CA ASP A 301 -25.81 20.48 -8.61
C ASP A 301 -24.64 21.46 -8.38
N GLN A 302 -23.41 21.06 -8.68
CA GLN A 302 -22.14 21.82 -8.53
C GLN A 302 -21.86 22.36 -7.11
N ARG A 303 -22.72 22.10 -6.16
CA ARG A 303 -22.59 22.48 -4.75
C ARG A 303 -21.91 21.39 -3.95
N ASN A 304 -22.35 20.16 -4.19
CA ASN A 304 -21.84 18.99 -3.50
C ASN A 304 -20.64 18.41 -4.25
N ASP A 305 -19.71 17.86 -3.49
CA ASP A 305 -18.62 17.07 -4.05
C ASP A 305 -19.17 15.74 -4.58
N TYR A 306 -18.68 15.28 -5.73
CA TYR A 306 -18.93 13.94 -6.22
C TYR A 306 -17.94 12.98 -5.57
N ASP A 307 -18.46 12.14 -4.68
CA ASP A 307 -17.63 11.23 -3.88
C ASP A 307 -17.73 9.79 -4.36
N VAL A 308 -16.58 9.20 -4.69
CA VAL A 308 -16.41 7.77 -5.00
C VAL A 308 -15.37 7.13 -4.10
N THR A 309 -14.97 7.84 -3.03
CA THR A 309 -13.90 7.43 -2.12
C THR A 309 -14.42 7.03 -0.75
N GLY A 310 -15.61 7.52 -0.38
CA GLY A 310 -16.17 7.37 0.96
C GLY A 310 -15.63 8.40 1.98
N CYS A 311 -14.77 9.34 1.52
CA CYS A 311 -14.13 10.34 2.36
C CYS A 311 -14.72 11.77 2.18
N GLY A 312 -15.76 11.87 1.35
CA GLY A 312 -16.54 13.11 1.16
C GLY A 312 -16.16 13.92 -0.06
N ASN A 313 -14.99 13.72 -0.66
CA ASN A 313 -14.58 14.38 -1.91
C ASN A 313 -13.78 13.44 -2.83
N ALA A 314 -13.62 13.83 -4.07
CA ALA A 314 -12.68 13.21 -5.00
C ALA A 314 -11.99 14.28 -5.84
N LEU A 315 -10.66 14.18 -5.99
CA LEU A 315 -9.90 15.05 -6.88
C LEU A 315 -10.24 14.79 -8.35
N ASP A 316 -10.32 15.87 -9.14
CA ASP A 316 -10.66 15.79 -10.56
C ASP A 316 -9.41 15.77 -11.45
N THR A 317 -8.85 14.58 -11.65
CA THR A 317 -7.70 14.37 -12.55
C THR A 317 -8.04 14.51 -14.03
N SER A 318 -9.31 14.67 -14.40
CA SER A 318 -9.69 15.10 -15.75
C SER A 318 -9.32 16.56 -16.03
N GLN A 319 -9.07 17.35 -14.95
CA GLN A 319 -8.53 18.71 -15.05
C GLN A 319 -7.02 18.67 -15.26
N PRO A 320 -6.49 19.35 -16.32
CA PRO A 320 -5.06 19.31 -16.61
C PRO A 320 -4.17 19.78 -15.45
N ALA A 321 -4.60 20.77 -14.68
CA ALA A 321 -3.82 21.30 -13.57
C ALA A 321 -3.75 20.33 -12.38
N THR A 322 -4.87 19.67 -12.03
CA THR A 322 -4.92 18.66 -10.98
C THR A 322 -4.08 17.43 -11.38
N LEU A 323 -4.23 16.96 -12.61
CA LEU A 323 -3.40 15.88 -13.14
C LEU A 323 -1.92 16.25 -13.09
N ARG A 324 -1.55 17.46 -13.51
CA ARG A 324 -0.18 17.95 -13.44
C ARG A 324 0.35 17.94 -11.99
N MET A 325 -0.45 18.40 -11.02
CA MET A 325 -0.04 18.41 -9.62
C MET A 325 0.29 16.99 -9.13
N VAL A 326 -0.53 16.00 -9.49
CA VAL A 326 -0.27 14.58 -9.16
C VAL A 326 1.04 14.11 -9.81
N MET A 327 1.24 14.39 -11.10
CA MET A 327 2.45 13.99 -11.83
C MET A 327 3.71 14.68 -11.28
N ASP A 328 3.63 15.97 -10.93
CA ASP A 328 4.74 16.73 -10.34
C ASP A 328 5.08 16.19 -8.93
N SER A 329 4.07 15.82 -8.14
CA SER A 329 4.26 15.20 -6.84
C SER A 329 4.96 13.83 -6.95
N LEU A 330 4.50 12.97 -7.84
CA LEU A 330 5.13 11.66 -8.07
C LEU A 330 6.60 11.80 -8.48
N ARG A 331 6.91 12.71 -9.44
CA ARG A 331 8.30 12.98 -9.83
C ARG A 331 9.14 13.50 -8.67
N TYR A 332 8.62 14.44 -7.87
CA TYR A 332 9.29 14.99 -6.70
C TYR A 332 9.67 13.89 -5.70
N TRP A 333 8.75 12.99 -5.38
CA TRP A 333 9.03 11.90 -4.46
C TRP A 333 10.09 10.93 -4.97
N VAL A 334 10.14 10.69 -6.28
CA VAL A 334 11.20 9.87 -6.89
C VAL A 334 12.53 10.62 -6.95
N THR A 335 12.54 11.82 -7.57
CA THR A 335 13.81 12.49 -7.91
C THR A 335 14.46 13.20 -6.73
N GLU A 336 13.65 13.79 -5.83
CA GLU A 336 14.14 14.58 -4.71
C GLU A 336 14.15 13.80 -3.40
N MET A 337 13.13 12.98 -3.18
CA MET A 337 12.93 12.26 -1.94
C MET A 337 13.45 10.82 -1.98
N GLY A 338 13.83 10.31 -3.17
CA GLY A 338 14.47 9.01 -3.38
C GLY A 338 13.55 7.81 -3.26
N VAL A 339 12.24 7.97 -3.46
CA VAL A 339 11.27 6.87 -3.39
C VAL A 339 11.35 6.00 -4.63
N ASP A 340 11.33 4.67 -4.48
CA ASP A 340 11.48 3.70 -5.58
C ASP A 340 10.14 3.30 -6.20
N GLY A 341 9.03 3.56 -5.53
CA GLY A 341 7.72 3.18 -6.02
C GLY A 341 6.55 3.67 -5.21
N PHE A 342 5.37 3.40 -5.72
CA PHE A 342 4.11 3.83 -5.12
C PHE A 342 3.06 2.72 -5.14
N ARG A 343 2.31 2.62 -4.06
CA ARG A 343 0.99 1.99 -4.03
C ARG A 343 -0.07 3.09 -4.04
N PHE A 344 -1.00 3.03 -4.97
CA PHE A 344 -2.04 4.05 -5.14
C PHE A 344 -3.35 3.60 -4.48
N ASP A 345 -3.74 4.32 -3.44
CA ASP A 345 -5.02 4.14 -2.78
C ASP A 345 -6.19 4.48 -3.72
N LEU A 346 -7.23 3.63 -3.74
CA LEU A 346 -8.44 3.79 -4.56
C LEU A 346 -8.15 4.32 -5.98
N GLN A 347 -7.18 3.74 -6.65
CA GLN A 347 -6.60 4.32 -7.86
C GLN A 347 -7.58 4.49 -9.02
N THR A 348 -8.68 3.72 -9.07
CA THR A 348 -9.70 3.88 -10.12
C THR A 348 -10.28 5.30 -10.16
N THR A 349 -10.32 6.01 -9.05
CA THR A 349 -10.75 7.42 -8.97
C THR A 349 -9.92 8.33 -9.91
N LEU A 350 -8.60 8.04 -10.06
CA LEU A 350 -7.69 8.84 -10.88
C LEU A 350 -7.88 8.66 -12.39
N ILE A 351 -8.64 7.66 -12.82
CA ILE A 351 -8.93 7.42 -14.23
C ILE A 351 -10.41 7.64 -14.59
N ARG A 352 -11.11 8.46 -13.82
CA ARG A 352 -12.48 8.88 -14.17
C ARG A 352 -12.43 10.12 -15.04
N ASP A 353 -13.22 10.10 -16.12
CA ASP A 353 -13.37 11.23 -17.04
C ASP A 353 -14.17 12.40 -16.41
N ALA A 354 -14.36 13.48 -17.15
CA ALA A 354 -15.14 14.65 -16.71
C ALA A 354 -16.63 14.36 -16.49
N ARG A 355 -17.12 13.17 -16.84
CA ARG A 355 -18.50 12.68 -16.58
C ARG A 355 -18.53 11.62 -15.49
N HIS A 356 -17.44 11.48 -14.76
CA HIS A 356 -17.24 10.50 -13.68
C HIS A 356 -17.21 9.02 -14.13
N HIS A 357 -17.12 8.73 -15.44
CA HIS A 357 -16.99 7.36 -15.94
C HIS A 357 -15.53 6.91 -15.88
N VAL A 358 -15.33 5.61 -15.59
CA VAL A 358 -14.00 5.00 -15.67
C VAL A 358 -13.52 4.99 -17.13
N ASP A 359 -12.38 5.58 -17.41
CA ASP A 359 -11.75 5.66 -18.74
C ASP A 359 -10.40 4.96 -18.74
N GLN A 360 -10.31 3.81 -19.39
CA GLN A 360 -9.05 3.06 -19.52
C GLN A 360 -7.98 3.78 -20.36
N ASN A 361 -8.36 4.80 -21.12
CA ASN A 361 -7.47 5.65 -21.91
C ASN A 361 -7.22 7.03 -21.26
N HIS A 362 -7.51 7.14 -19.96
CA HIS A 362 -7.36 8.40 -19.23
C HIS A 362 -5.93 8.96 -19.36
N PRO A 363 -5.76 10.29 -19.49
CA PRO A 363 -4.44 10.94 -19.61
C PRO A 363 -3.45 10.57 -18.49
N PHE A 364 -3.91 10.31 -17.29
CA PHE A 364 -3.06 9.85 -16.17
C PHE A 364 -2.23 8.62 -16.56
N LYS A 365 -2.88 7.56 -17.07
CA LYS A 365 -2.19 6.32 -17.48
C LYS A 365 -1.18 6.57 -18.61
N GLN A 366 -1.57 7.40 -19.58
CA GLN A 366 -0.71 7.73 -20.73
C GLN A 366 0.51 8.56 -20.30
N GLN A 367 0.31 9.55 -19.42
CA GLN A 367 1.40 10.39 -18.95
C GLN A 367 2.38 9.63 -18.07
N VAL A 368 1.89 8.78 -17.15
CA VAL A 368 2.76 7.91 -16.32
C VAL A 368 3.60 6.99 -17.21
N ALA A 369 3.00 6.34 -18.20
CA ALA A 369 3.71 5.42 -19.11
C ALA A 369 4.74 6.15 -20.03
N ALA A 370 4.51 7.42 -20.35
CA ALA A 370 5.40 8.22 -21.20
C ALA A 370 6.44 9.02 -20.41
N ASP A 371 6.30 9.10 -19.09
CA ASP A 371 7.21 9.86 -18.24
C ASP A 371 8.53 9.13 -18.05
N PRO A 372 9.69 9.75 -18.31
CA PRO A 372 10.98 9.07 -18.24
C PRO A 372 11.41 8.67 -16.83
N VAL A 373 10.81 9.27 -15.80
CA VAL A 373 11.04 8.91 -14.39
C VAL A 373 10.05 7.83 -13.95
N LEU A 374 8.75 8.08 -14.17
CA LEU A 374 7.69 7.23 -13.63
C LEU A 374 7.57 5.90 -14.39
N SER A 375 7.98 5.82 -15.66
CA SER A 375 8.00 4.55 -16.41
C SER A 375 8.97 3.52 -15.86
N GLU A 376 9.99 3.96 -15.11
CA GLU A 376 11.02 3.11 -14.49
C GLU A 376 10.74 2.89 -12.98
N THR A 377 9.65 3.46 -12.46
CA THR A 377 9.27 3.40 -11.05
C THR A 377 8.36 2.19 -10.78
N ILE A 378 8.46 1.58 -9.61
CA ILE A 378 7.54 0.51 -9.19
C ILE A 378 6.15 1.12 -8.95
N LEU A 379 5.16 0.64 -9.71
CA LEU A 379 3.79 1.14 -9.65
C LEU A 379 2.83 0.02 -9.27
N ILE A 380 2.17 0.18 -8.12
CA ILE A 380 1.20 -0.77 -7.58
C ILE A 380 -0.16 -0.09 -7.49
N SER A 381 -1.17 -0.71 -8.06
CA SER A 381 -2.55 -0.23 -8.01
C SER A 381 -3.34 -0.94 -6.93
N GLU A 382 -4.08 -0.18 -6.13
CA GLU A 382 -5.33 -0.66 -5.56
C GLU A 382 -6.42 -0.46 -6.62
N PRO A 383 -6.80 -1.51 -7.37
CA PRO A 383 -7.51 -1.36 -8.64
C PRO A 383 -9.03 -1.26 -8.48
N TRP A 384 -9.50 -0.48 -7.51
CA TRP A 384 -10.93 -0.20 -7.29
C TRP A 384 -11.19 1.20 -6.73
N ASP A 385 -12.47 1.58 -6.68
CA ASP A 385 -13.06 2.64 -5.87
C ASP A 385 -14.52 2.28 -5.57
N LEU A 386 -15.24 3.12 -4.81
CA LEU A 386 -16.62 2.85 -4.38
C LEU A 386 -17.68 3.26 -5.41
N GLY A 387 -17.29 3.89 -6.51
CA GLY A 387 -18.21 4.36 -7.53
C GLY A 387 -18.65 3.27 -8.53
N PRO A 388 -19.60 3.60 -9.39
CA PRO A 388 -20.05 2.67 -10.45
C PRO A 388 -18.88 2.21 -11.32
N TYR A 389 -18.83 0.89 -11.60
CA TYR A 389 -17.74 0.25 -12.38
C TYR A 389 -16.35 0.47 -11.78
N GLY A 390 -16.25 0.74 -10.46
CA GLY A 390 -14.98 1.03 -9.78
C GLY A 390 -14.00 -0.13 -9.77
N TYR A 391 -14.44 -1.39 -9.74
CA TYR A 391 -13.59 -2.58 -9.69
C TYR A 391 -12.91 -2.83 -11.04
N GLN A 392 -11.57 -2.70 -11.08
CA GLN A 392 -10.73 -2.72 -12.28
C GLN A 392 -9.57 -3.72 -12.21
N VAL A 393 -9.65 -4.72 -11.35
CA VAL A 393 -8.61 -5.77 -11.22
C VAL A 393 -8.35 -6.42 -12.59
N GLY A 394 -7.07 -6.53 -12.96
CA GLY A 394 -6.62 -7.07 -14.24
C GLY A 394 -6.64 -6.07 -15.42
N ARG A 395 -6.98 -4.78 -15.18
CA ARG A 395 -7.20 -3.80 -16.26
C ARG A 395 -6.23 -2.62 -16.28
N TRP A 396 -5.23 -2.59 -15.41
CA TRP A 396 -4.29 -1.46 -15.36
C TRP A 396 -3.27 -1.45 -16.49
N GLY A 397 -2.96 -2.60 -17.09
CA GLY A 397 -2.04 -2.70 -18.23
C GLY A 397 -0.60 -2.96 -17.83
N ASN A 398 0.29 -2.96 -18.82
CA ASN A 398 1.71 -3.19 -18.61
C ASN A 398 2.36 -2.05 -17.80
N GLY A 399 3.41 -2.39 -17.04
CA GLY A 399 4.09 -1.44 -16.15
C GLY A 399 3.43 -1.27 -14.78
N TRP A 400 2.29 -1.92 -14.52
CA TRP A 400 1.58 -1.89 -13.26
C TRP A 400 1.48 -3.28 -12.62
N SER A 401 1.73 -3.35 -11.33
CA SER A 401 1.27 -4.45 -10.50
C SER A 401 -0.02 -4.05 -9.79
N GLU A 402 -0.83 -5.02 -9.37
CA GLU A 402 -2.14 -4.79 -8.79
C GLU A 402 -2.32 -5.61 -7.51
N TRP A 403 -2.89 -5.01 -6.47
CA TRP A 403 -3.36 -5.77 -5.32
C TRP A 403 -4.40 -6.80 -5.75
N ASN A 404 -4.14 -8.08 -5.44
CA ASN A 404 -4.98 -9.19 -5.86
C ASN A 404 -5.91 -9.64 -4.72
N ASP A 405 -7.09 -9.03 -4.65
CA ASP A 405 -8.11 -9.37 -3.65
C ASP A 405 -8.68 -10.80 -3.82
N ARG A 406 -8.63 -11.35 -5.06
CA ARG A 406 -9.03 -12.74 -5.29
C ARG A 406 -8.05 -13.74 -4.67
N PHE A 407 -6.75 -13.44 -4.73
CA PHE A 407 -5.75 -14.22 -4.01
C PHE A 407 -6.04 -14.20 -2.50
N ARG A 408 -6.22 -13.00 -1.91
CA ARG A 408 -6.57 -12.82 -0.50
C ARG A 408 -7.80 -13.64 -0.11
N GLY A 409 -8.89 -13.43 -0.82
CA GLY A 409 -10.17 -14.06 -0.49
C GLY A 409 -10.13 -15.57 -0.60
N TYR A 410 -9.56 -16.10 -1.69
CA TYR A 410 -9.52 -17.55 -1.90
C TYR A 410 -8.56 -18.26 -0.93
N THR A 411 -7.40 -17.70 -0.66
CA THR A 411 -6.44 -18.28 0.31
C THR A 411 -7.05 -18.42 1.69
N ARG A 412 -7.78 -17.39 2.17
CA ARG A 412 -8.52 -17.46 3.43
C ARG A 412 -9.61 -18.54 3.39
N ASP A 413 -10.42 -18.57 2.33
CA ASP A 413 -11.50 -19.57 2.16
C ASP A 413 -10.97 -21.00 2.08
N PHE A 414 -9.83 -21.22 1.46
CA PHE A 414 -9.23 -22.54 1.34
C PHE A 414 -8.83 -23.10 2.70
N TRP A 415 -8.09 -22.32 3.50
CA TRP A 415 -7.58 -22.79 4.79
C TRP A 415 -8.65 -22.86 5.89
N ARG A 416 -9.72 -22.08 5.81
CA ARG A 416 -10.88 -22.24 6.69
C ARG A 416 -11.86 -23.34 6.25
N GLY A 417 -11.59 -24.01 5.13
CA GLY A 417 -12.41 -25.11 4.60
C GLY A 417 -13.67 -24.70 3.84
N ALA A 418 -13.82 -23.42 3.50
CA ALA A 418 -14.98 -22.88 2.77
C ALA A 418 -14.81 -22.90 1.24
N SER A 419 -13.66 -23.32 0.72
CA SER A 419 -13.40 -23.41 -0.72
C SER A 419 -14.19 -24.54 -1.37
N HIS A 420 -14.40 -24.42 -2.70
CA HIS A 420 -15.00 -25.45 -3.54
C HIS A 420 -13.92 -26.14 -4.39
N GLY A 421 -13.31 -27.20 -3.86
CA GLY A 421 -12.23 -27.93 -4.53
C GLY A 421 -10.87 -27.20 -4.47
N VAL A 422 -9.98 -27.58 -5.41
CA VAL A 422 -8.58 -27.12 -5.47
C VAL A 422 -8.21 -26.42 -6.78
N ALA A 423 -9.10 -26.34 -7.74
CA ALA A 423 -8.78 -25.77 -9.07
C ALA A 423 -8.40 -24.28 -8.96
N GLU A 424 -9.12 -23.52 -8.17
CA GLU A 424 -8.77 -22.10 -7.95
C GLU A 424 -7.47 -21.95 -7.15
N LEU A 425 -7.16 -22.86 -6.20
CA LEU A 425 -5.87 -22.86 -5.52
C LEU A 425 -4.72 -22.96 -6.53
N ALA A 426 -4.80 -23.90 -7.48
CA ALA A 426 -3.80 -24.04 -8.52
C ALA A 426 -3.61 -22.74 -9.31
N THR A 427 -4.70 -22.06 -9.65
CA THR A 427 -4.66 -20.79 -10.36
C THR A 427 -3.99 -19.69 -9.51
N ARG A 428 -4.32 -19.61 -8.20
CA ARG A 428 -3.71 -18.61 -7.29
C ARG A 428 -2.23 -18.90 -7.07
N LEU A 429 -1.83 -20.16 -6.84
CA LEU A 429 -0.43 -20.58 -6.71
C LEU A 429 0.40 -20.24 -7.97
N SER A 430 -0.21 -20.30 -9.15
CA SER A 430 0.45 -20.00 -10.43
C SER A 430 0.31 -18.53 -10.86
N GLY A 431 0.16 -17.58 -9.94
CA GLY A 431 0.22 -16.13 -10.21
C GLY A 431 -1.07 -15.52 -10.77
N SER A 432 -2.23 -16.22 -10.66
CA SER A 432 -3.53 -15.72 -11.12
C SER A 432 -3.59 -15.41 -12.62
N SER A 433 -3.18 -16.38 -13.45
CA SER A 433 -3.16 -16.25 -14.91
C SER A 433 -4.52 -15.92 -15.53
N ASP A 434 -5.62 -16.34 -14.88
CA ASP A 434 -7.01 -16.00 -15.25
C ASP A 434 -7.31 -14.49 -15.21
N ILE A 435 -6.51 -13.73 -14.46
CA ILE A 435 -6.65 -12.27 -14.32
C ILE A 435 -5.69 -11.54 -15.25
N PHE A 436 -4.42 -11.98 -15.36
CA PHE A 436 -3.35 -11.19 -15.93
C PHE A 436 -2.82 -11.71 -17.28
N ASP A 437 -2.78 -13.03 -17.50
CA ASP A 437 -2.14 -13.62 -18.68
C ASP A 437 -2.85 -13.29 -20.00
N HIS A 438 -4.18 -13.19 -19.98
CA HIS A 438 -4.97 -12.88 -21.19
C HIS A 438 -4.65 -11.51 -21.83
N SER A 439 -4.02 -10.61 -21.08
CA SER A 439 -3.56 -9.30 -21.55
C SER A 439 -2.05 -9.26 -21.83
N GLY A 440 -1.36 -10.40 -21.77
CA GLY A 440 0.09 -10.52 -22.00
C GLY A 440 0.93 -9.91 -20.87
N ARG A 441 0.38 -9.80 -19.67
CA ARG A 441 1.06 -9.28 -18.48
C ARG A 441 1.84 -10.39 -17.78
N PRO A 442 2.93 -10.10 -17.08
CA PRO A 442 3.71 -11.09 -16.34
C PRO A 442 3.05 -11.54 -15.04
N ALA A 443 3.52 -12.63 -14.45
CA ALA A 443 3.07 -13.09 -13.13
C ALA A 443 3.30 -12.04 -12.02
N THR A 444 4.33 -11.22 -12.15
CA THR A 444 4.62 -10.08 -11.25
C THR A 444 3.60 -8.95 -11.31
N SER A 445 2.60 -9.03 -12.19
CA SER A 445 1.45 -8.12 -12.14
C SER A 445 0.55 -8.36 -10.94
N SER A 446 0.64 -9.54 -10.31
CA SER A 446 -0.08 -9.86 -9.08
C SER A 446 0.75 -9.50 -7.86
N VAL A 447 0.28 -8.53 -7.05
CA VAL A 447 0.72 -8.40 -5.66
C VAL A 447 -0.18 -9.28 -4.82
N ASN A 448 0.38 -10.38 -4.34
CA ASN A 448 -0.32 -11.34 -3.50
C ASN A 448 -0.26 -10.91 -2.04
N PHE A 449 -1.38 -10.95 -1.34
CA PHE A 449 -1.45 -10.70 0.09
C PHE A 449 -2.55 -11.51 0.75
N VAL A 450 -2.39 -11.84 2.00
CA VAL A 450 -3.40 -12.50 2.84
C VAL A 450 -4.06 -11.46 3.75
N THR A 451 -3.28 -10.51 4.21
CA THR A 451 -3.64 -9.42 5.10
C THR A 451 -3.08 -8.11 4.55
N ALA A 452 -3.63 -6.99 4.99
CA ALA A 452 -3.13 -5.65 4.74
C ALA A 452 -3.37 -4.81 6.01
N HIS A 453 -3.06 -3.51 5.95
CA HIS A 453 -3.34 -2.58 7.05
C HIS A 453 -4.83 -2.57 7.45
N ASP A 454 -5.73 -2.77 6.49
CA ASP A 454 -7.17 -2.93 6.70
C ASP A 454 -7.54 -4.42 6.86
N GLY A 455 -8.52 -4.70 7.70
CA GLY A 455 -8.93 -6.06 8.03
C GLY A 455 -8.19 -6.66 9.23
N PHE A 456 -8.38 -7.94 9.45
CA PHE A 456 -7.70 -8.68 10.50
C PHE A 456 -6.22 -8.92 10.19
N THR A 457 -5.38 -8.91 11.23
CA THR A 457 -4.03 -9.49 11.15
C THR A 457 -4.09 -10.99 10.89
N MET A 458 -2.99 -11.62 10.51
CA MET A 458 -2.98 -13.07 10.24
C MET A 458 -3.32 -13.91 11.50
N ARG A 459 -2.91 -13.47 12.69
CA ARG A 459 -3.32 -14.06 13.96
C ARG A 459 -4.82 -13.86 14.21
N ASP A 460 -5.33 -12.65 13.98
CA ASP A 460 -6.74 -12.36 14.22
C ASP A 460 -7.66 -13.12 13.25
N LEU A 461 -7.24 -13.39 12.02
CA LEU A 461 -7.95 -14.27 11.07
C LEU A 461 -8.19 -15.69 11.63
N THR A 462 -7.36 -16.14 12.55
CA THR A 462 -7.47 -17.47 13.16
C THR A 462 -8.01 -17.45 14.59
N THR A 463 -8.27 -16.25 15.13
CA THR A 463 -8.65 -16.05 16.53
C THR A 463 -10.07 -15.50 16.67
N TYR A 464 -10.54 -14.70 15.70
CA TYR A 464 -11.81 -14.01 15.75
C TYR A 464 -12.67 -14.30 14.52
N ASP A 465 -13.94 -14.62 14.72
CA ASP A 465 -14.94 -14.65 13.64
C ASP A 465 -15.67 -13.31 13.54
N LEU A 466 -15.78 -12.58 14.64
CA LEU A 466 -16.44 -11.28 14.72
C LEU A 466 -15.41 -10.16 14.88
N LYS A 467 -15.70 -9.01 14.32
CA LYS A 467 -14.87 -7.81 14.52
C LYS A 467 -15.10 -7.21 15.91
N HIS A 468 -14.03 -6.65 16.50
CA HIS A 468 -14.01 -6.01 17.82
C HIS A 468 -13.46 -4.58 17.71
N ASN A 469 -14.24 -3.68 17.06
CA ASN A 469 -13.85 -2.30 16.78
C ASN A 469 -14.40 -1.30 17.82
N GLU A 470 -14.77 -1.74 19.00
CA GLU A 470 -15.37 -0.89 20.05
C GLU A 470 -14.47 0.28 20.44
N ALA A 471 -13.14 0.10 20.38
CA ALA A 471 -12.16 1.15 20.63
C ALA A 471 -12.24 2.32 19.66
N ASN A 472 -12.79 2.13 18.45
CA ASN A 472 -12.96 3.17 17.43
C ASN A 472 -14.15 4.11 17.74
N ALA A 473 -14.94 3.81 18.81
CA ALA A 473 -16.10 4.57 19.22
C ALA A 473 -17.18 4.74 18.12
N GLU A 474 -17.28 3.77 17.20
CA GLU A 474 -18.27 3.71 16.10
C GLU A 474 -19.36 2.67 16.35
N ARG A 475 -19.47 2.16 17.60
CA ARG A 475 -20.41 1.12 18.00
C ARG A 475 -20.23 -0.17 17.19
N ASN A 476 -18.98 -0.50 16.85
CA ASN A 476 -18.58 -1.67 16.07
C ASN A 476 -19.29 -1.77 14.69
N ARG A 477 -19.60 -0.62 14.06
CA ARG A 477 -20.25 -0.56 12.72
C ARG A 477 -19.27 -0.34 11.58
N ASP A 478 -18.08 0.14 11.89
CA ASP A 478 -16.97 0.36 10.98
C ASP A 478 -16.23 -0.95 10.66
N GLY A 479 -15.44 -0.95 9.60
CA GLY A 479 -14.75 -2.13 9.11
C GLY A 479 -15.68 -3.15 8.45
N THR A 480 -15.11 -4.20 7.89
CA THR A 480 -15.87 -5.26 7.19
C THR A 480 -16.51 -6.26 8.16
N ASP A 481 -17.68 -6.80 7.79
CA ASP A 481 -18.29 -7.96 8.47
C ASP A 481 -17.87 -9.30 7.81
N ASP A 482 -17.32 -9.28 6.59
CA ASP A 482 -16.81 -10.47 5.87
C ASP A 482 -15.29 -10.59 6.00
N ASN A 483 -14.83 -11.06 7.16
CA ASN A 483 -13.39 -11.26 7.41
C ASN A 483 -12.83 -12.52 6.75
N ARG A 484 -13.68 -13.47 6.38
CA ARG A 484 -13.29 -14.82 5.92
C ARG A 484 -12.32 -15.48 6.89
N SER A 485 -12.58 -15.30 8.19
CA SER A 485 -11.81 -15.80 9.30
C SER A 485 -12.35 -17.12 9.83
N TRP A 486 -11.63 -17.74 10.74
CA TRP A 486 -12.09 -18.92 11.46
C TRP A 486 -11.40 -18.99 12.84
N ASN A 487 -12.17 -18.83 13.90
CA ASN A 487 -11.69 -18.78 15.28
C ASN A 487 -11.32 -20.16 15.88
N HIS A 488 -11.36 -21.24 15.09
CA HIS A 488 -11.12 -22.61 15.53
C HIS A 488 -12.04 -23.08 16.67
N GLY A 489 -13.27 -22.53 16.73
CA GLY A 489 -14.31 -22.91 17.69
C GLY A 489 -14.28 -22.16 19.01
N TYR A 490 -13.39 -21.17 19.16
CA TYR A 490 -13.33 -20.31 20.34
C TYR A 490 -13.09 -18.85 19.93
N GLU A 491 -14.05 -17.98 20.24
CA GLU A 491 -13.93 -16.56 19.88
C GLU A 491 -12.98 -15.84 20.83
N GLY A 492 -11.93 -15.21 20.27
CA GLY A 492 -10.92 -14.49 21.05
C GLY A 492 -9.79 -15.36 21.58
N GLU A 493 -8.97 -14.77 22.45
CA GLU A 493 -7.81 -15.44 23.03
C GLU A 493 -8.23 -16.58 23.99
N THR A 494 -7.40 -17.62 24.05
CA THR A 494 -7.66 -18.81 24.87
C THR A 494 -6.36 -19.41 25.38
N ASP A 495 -6.45 -20.14 26.51
CA ASP A 495 -5.33 -20.92 27.05
C ASP A 495 -5.39 -22.41 26.63
N ASP A 496 -6.35 -22.80 25.81
CA ASP A 496 -6.45 -24.18 25.30
C ASP A 496 -5.30 -24.45 24.30
N PRO A 497 -4.34 -25.32 24.64
CA PRO A 497 -3.17 -25.56 23.82
C PRO A 497 -3.52 -26.21 22.47
N ALA A 498 -4.62 -26.94 22.36
CA ALA A 498 -5.04 -27.56 21.12
C ALA A 498 -5.58 -26.49 20.13
N VAL A 499 -6.36 -25.54 20.63
CA VAL A 499 -6.85 -24.42 19.84
C VAL A 499 -5.69 -23.51 19.40
N ILE A 500 -4.77 -23.19 20.32
CA ILE A 500 -3.58 -22.37 20.02
C ILE A 500 -2.74 -23.04 18.93
N ALA A 501 -2.43 -24.33 19.06
CA ALA A 501 -1.66 -25.08 18.07
C ALA A 501 -2.34 -25.11 16.68
N ALA A 502 -3.67 -25.24 16.65
CA ALA A 502 -4.44 -25.23 15.41
C ALA A 502 -4.41 -23.84 14.72
N ARG A 503 -4.53 -22.76 15.50
CA ARG A 503 -4.40 -21.38 15.02
C ARG A 503 -3.02 -21.11 14.44
N GLN A 504 -1.97 -21.44 15.20
CA GLN A 504 -0.57 -21.27 14.75
C GLN A 504 -0.26 -22.08 13.48
N ARG A 505 -0.80 -23.30 13.36
CA ARG A 505 -0.67 -24.09 12.14
C ARG A 505 -1.36 -23.41 10.95
N THR A 506 -2.53 -22.86 11.15
CA THR A 506 -3.26 -22.15 10.08
C THR A 506 -2.56 -20.87 9.66
N THR A 507 -1.99 -20.07 10.57
CA THR A 507 -1.20 -18.89 10.22
C THR A 507 0.05 -19.28 9.42
N ARG A 508 0.75 -20.36 9.82
CA ARG A 508 1.89 -20.88 9.04
C ARG A 508 1.49 -21.30 7.63
N ASN A 509 0.32 -21.92 7.47
CA ASN A 509 -0.20 -22.31 6.16
C ASN A 509 -0.54 -21.09 5.28
N LEU A 510 -1.17 -20.07 5.84
CA LEU A 510 -1.48 -18.82 5.16
C LEU A 510 -0.20 -18.14 4.66
N MET A 511 0.81 -18.02 5.54
CA MET A 511 2.12 -17.43 5.20
C MET A 511 2.85 -18.26 4.12
N ALA A 512 2.87 -19.58 4.25
CA ALA A 512 3.52 -20.44 3.28
C ALA A 512 2.83 -20.38 1.91
N THR A 513 1.50 -20.32 1.87
CA THR A 513 0.75 -20.13 0.62
C THR A 513 1.11 -18.81 -0.05
N LEU A 514 1.20 -17.73 0.72
CA LEU A 514 1.61 -16.41 0.22
C LEU A 514 3.00 -16.46 -0.40
N LEU A 515 3.98 -16.97 0.34
CA LEU A 515 5.39 -16.90 -0.04
C LEU A 515 5.81 -17.89 -1.14
N LEU A 516 5.05 -18.98 -1.33
CA LEU A 516 5.31 -20.00 -2.34
C LEU A 516 4.50 -19.81 -3.64
N SER A 517 3.59 -18.83 -3.65
CA SER A 517 2.83 -18.49 -4.87
C SER A 517 3.66 -17.64 -5.82
N ASP A 518 3.45 -17.84 -7.14
CA ASP A 518 4.00 -16.97 -8.18
C ASP A 518 3.37 -15.57 -8.07
N GLY A 519 4.16 -14.54 -8.31
CA GLY A 519 3.79 -13.13 -8.12
C GLY A 519 4.66 -12.42 -7.08
N ILE A 520 4.28 -11.20 -6.70
CA ILE A 520 4.97 -10.38 -5.68
C ILE A 520 4.28 -10.61 -4.33
N PRO A 521 4.94 -11.19 -3.32
CA PRO A 521 4.36 -11.34 -2.00
C PRO A 521 4.42 -10.00 -1.23
N MET A 522 3.32 -9.66 -0.54
CA MET A 522 3.25 -8.57 0.43
C MET A 522 2.88 -9.13 1.81
N ILE A 523 3.72 -8.85 2.79
CA ILE A 523 3.55 -9.22 4.21
C ILE A 523 3.13 -7.97 4.97
N THR A 524 2.09 -8.06 5.79
CA THR A 524 1.76 -6.99 6.74
C THR A 524 2.66 -7.09 7.97
N ALA A 525 3.28 -5.98 8.36
CA ALA A 525 4.25 -5.94 9.46
C ALA A 525 3.73 -6.59 10.74
N GLY A 526 4.49 -7.55 11.25
CA GLY A 526 4.18 -8.32 12.44
C GLY A 526 3.45 -9.64 12.20
N ASP A 527 2.92 -9.90 11.01
CA ASP A 527 2.30 -11.20 10.72
C ASP A 527 3.31 -12.36 10.78
N GLU A 528 4.58 -12.09 10.47
CA GLU A 528 5.68 -13.03 10.66
C GLU A 528 5.97 -13.35 12.13
N MET A 529 5.49 -12.51 13.05
CA MET A 529 5.67 -12.68 14.50
C MET A 529 4.38 -13.08 15.23
N GLY A 530 3.26 -13.18 14.52
CA GLY A 530 1.96 -13.46 15.15
C GLY A 530 1.32 -12.26 15.83
N ARG A 531 1.47 -11.06 15.26
CA ARG A 531 0.85 -9.82 15.72
C ARG A 531 -0.67 -9.95 15.81
N THR A 532 -1.27 -9.34 16.84
CA THR A 532 -2.72 -9.20 17.00
C THR A 532 -3.12 -7.73 17.14
N GLN A 533 -4.32 -7.39 16.71
CA GLN A 533 -5.02 -6.14 17.00
C GLN A 533 -6.24 -6.38 17.92
N GLY A 534 -6.28 -7.57 18.59
CA GLY A 534 -7.37 -7.94 19.47
C GLY A 534 -8.73 -8.06 18.79
N GLY A 535 -8.73 -8.42 17.48
CA GLY A 535 -9.93 -8.50 16.67
C GLY A 535 -10.43 -7.15 16.13
N ASN A 536 -9.67 -6.07 16.30
CA ASN A 536 -9.96 -4.80 15.61
C ASN A 536 -9.53 -4.91 14.15
N ASN A 537 -10.49 -4.87 13.22
CA ASN A 537 -10.22 -4.99 11.79
C ASN A 537 -10.25 -3.66 11.03
N ASN A 538 -10.24 -2.53 11.75
CA ASN A 538 -10.29 -1.19 11.16
C ASN A 538 -9.56 -0.17 12.06
N ALA A 539 -8.29 -0.42 12.34
CA ALA A 539 -7.51 0.32 13.33
C ALA A 539 -7.05 1.72 12.86
N TYR A 540 -7.75 2.34 11.89
CA TYR A 540 -7.38 3.60 11.25
C TYR A 540 -7.21 4.79 12.21
N CYS A 541 -7.88 4.77 13.35
CA CYS A 541 -7.85 5.80 14.38
C CYS A 541 -7.22 5.33 15.69
N GLN A 542 -6.52 4.19 15.70
CA GLN A 542 -5.93 3.57 16.88
C GLN A 542 -4.43 3.88 16.98
N ASP A 543 -4.09 5.12 17.35
CA ASP A 543 -2.72 5.47 17.76
C ASP A 543 -2.46 4.98 19.19
N SER A 544 -2.44 3.67 19.37
CA SER A 544 -2.44 2.99 20.65
C SER A 544 -1.79 1.60 20.56
N PRO A 545 -1.56 0.89 21.68
CA PRO A 545 -1.05 -0.48 21.67
C PRO A 545 -1.87 -1.48 20.83
N VAL A 546 -3.10 -1.17 20.47
CA VAL A 546 -3.90 -1.98 19.53
C VAL A 546 -3.21 -2.09 18.17
N SER A 547 -2.58 -1.01 17.69
CA SER A 547 -1.94 -0.95 16.39
C SER A 547 -0.42 -1.03 16.43
N TRP A 548 0.20 -0.63 17.56
CA TRP A 548 1.65 -0.66 17.67
C TRP A 548 2.15 -2.09 17.77
N LEU A 549 3.25 -2.38 17.07
CA LEU A 549 3.84 -3.71 17.09
C LEU A 549 4.44 -4.02 18.46
N ASP A 550 3.98 -5.11 19.07
CA ASP A 550 4.54 -5.64 20.31
C ASP A 550 5.70 -6.59 19.99
N TRP A 551 6.92 -6.14 20.24
CA TRP A 551 8.16 -6.90 20.02
C TRP A 551 8.43 -7.95 21.10
N THR A 552 7.54 -8.11 22.08
CA THR A 552 7.68 -9.08 23.18
C THR A 552 6.72 -10.27 23.06
N ASP A 553 5.61 -10.13 22.33
CA ASP A 553 4.67 -11.22 22.04
C ASP A 553 4.95 -11.79 20.63
N ILE A 554 5.91 -12.71 20.57
CA ILE A 554 6.38 -13.29 19.31
C ILE A 554 6.06 -14.79 19.28
N TRP A 555 5.57 -15.26 18.14
CA TRP A 555 5.44 -16.70 17.83
C TRP A 555 6.71 -17.16 17.09
N PRO A 556 7.67 -17.82 17.78
CA PRO A 556 8.98 -18.14 17.21
C PRO A 556 8.90 -19.00 15.95
N GLU A 557 8.02 -20.04 15.97
CA GLU A 557 7.89 -20.96 14.83
C GLU A 557 7.31 -20.26 13.58
N GLN A 558 6.50 -19.21 13.76
CA GLN A 558 6.00 -18.39 12.66
C GLN A 558 7.13 -17.59 12.04
N LEU A 559 7.96 -16.96 12.86
CA LEU A 559 9.10 -16.16 12.42
C LEU A 559 10.15 -17.03 11.72
N GLU A 560 10.51 -18.18 12.32
CA GLU A 560 11.45 -19.15 11.75
C GLU A 560 10.98 -19.65 10.39
N LEU A 561 9.70 -20.03 10.27
CA LEU A 561 9.12 -20.49 9.01
C LEU A 561 9.15 -19.39 7.95
N THR A 562 8.74 -18.17 8.30
CA THR A 562 8.72 -17.02 7.37
C THR A 562 10.11 -16.74 6.83
N THR A 563 11.12 -16.69 7.72
CA THR A 563 12.53 -16.50 7.34
C THR A 563 13.03 -17.61 6.44
N ALA A 564 12.72 -18.88 6.76
CA ALA A 564 13.12 -20.03 5.95
C ALA A 564 12.50 -20.00 4.55
N LEU A 565 11.23 -19.64 4.43
CA LEU A 565 10.52 -19.54 3.15
C LEU A 565 11.05 -18.39 2.29
N LEU A 566 11.32 -17.22 2.89
CA LEU A 566 11.89 -16.07 2.18
C LEU A 566 13.32 -16.36 1.70
N LYS A 567 14.13 -17.05 2.53
CA LYS A 567 15.45 -17.51 2.13
C LYS A 567 15.36 -18.48 0.96
N LEU A 568 14.49 -19.49 1.05
CA LEU A 568 14.26 -20.47 -0.03
C LEU A 568 13.87 -19.75 -1.34
N ARG A 569 12.94 -18.81 -1.27
CA ARG A 569 12.52 -17.98 -2.42
C ARG A 569 13.66 -17.16 -2.99
N ALA A 570 14.51 -16.56 -2.17
CA ALA A 570 15.64 -15.74 -2.59
C ALA A 570 16.73 -16.57 -3.28
N GLU A 571 17.03 -17.77 -2.76
CA GLU A 571 18.09 -18.66 -3.28
C GLU A 571 17.70 -19.36 -4.60
N HIS A 572 16.40 -19.57 -4.86
CA HIS A 572 15.92 -20.37 -5.99
C HIS A 572 15.04 -19.53 -6.94
N ALA A 573 15.62 -19.15 -8.09
CA ALA A 573 14.91 -18.34 -9.10
C ALA A 573 13.64 -19.05 -9.63
N LEU A 574 13.63 -20.38 -9.63
CA LEU A 574 12.49 -21.19 -10.03
C LEU A 574 11.24 -20.93 -9.16
N LEU A 575 11.39 -20.48 -7.90
CA LEU A 575 10.28 -20.14 -7.00
C LEU A 575 9.77 -18.71 -7.16
N ARG A 576 10.35 -17.89 -8.04
CA ARG A 576 9.96 -16.48 -8.31
C ARG A 576 10.01 -16.15 -9.79
N PRO A 577 9.18 -16.82 -10.62
CA PRO A 577 9.20 -16.64 -12.06
C PRO A 577 8.76 -15.24 -12.47
N THR A 578 9.30 -14.74 -13.57
CA THR A 578 8.90 -13.49 -14.20
C THR A 578 7.67 -13.64 -15.09
N SER A 579 7.45 -14.83 -15.67
CA SER A 579 6.35 -15.15 -16.57
C SER A 579 5.48 -16.27 -16.00
N PHE A 580 4.26 -16.38 -16.49
CA PHE A 580 3.42 -17.53 -16.17
C PHE A 580 4.04 -18.83 -16.66
N ARG A 581 3.86 -19.89 -15.87
CA ARG A 581 4.36 -21.21 -16.18
C ARG A 581 3.45 -21.87 -17.21
N HIS A 582 4.04 -22.30 -18.31
CA HIS A 582 3.40 -23.16 -19.28
C HIS A 582 4.04 -24.55 -19.21
N ARG A 583 3.22 -25.59 -19.44
CA ARG A 583 3.73 -26.95 -19.47
C ARG A 583 4.60 -27.15 -20.69
N GLU A 584 5.86 -27.45 -20.46
CA GLU A 584 6.85 -27.82 -21.48
C GLU A 584 7.44 -29.19 -21.15
N ASP A 585 7.35 -30.12 -22.07
CA ASP A 585 7.92 -31.45 -21.86
C ASP A 585 9.45 -31.40 -22.03
N PHE A 586 10.18 -31.99 -21.09
CA PHE A 586 11.63 -32.17 -21.25
C PHE A 586 11.90 -33.27 -22.24
N LEU A 587 12.89 -33.05 -23.14
CA LEU A 587 13.27 -33.94 -24.19
C LEU A 587 14.59 -34.63 -23.84
N ASP A 588 14.73 -35.91 -24.25
CA ASP A 588 16.01 -36.65 -24.20
C ASP A 588 16.97 -36.20 -25.32
N ALA A 589 18.17 -36.75 -25.35
CA ALA A 589 19.18 -36.42 -26.36
C ALA A 589 18.73 -36.75 -27.81
N ALA A 590 17.73 -37.58 -28.00
CA ALA A 590 17.13 -37.92 -29.28
C ALA A 590 15.94 -37.03 -29.66
N GLY A 591 15.58 -36.04 -28.79
CA GLY A 591 14.45 -35.13 -28.99
C GLY A 591 13.10 -35.77 -28.67
N LYS A 592 13.04 -36.86 -27.91
CA LYS A 592 11.82 -37.52 -27.49
C LYS A 592 11.42 -37.09 -26.09
N PRO A 593 10.11 -36.87 -25.81
CA PRO A 593 9.66 -36.57 -24.47
C PRO A 593 10.12 -37.59 -23.42
N THR A 594 10.71 -37.11 -22.33
CA THR A 594 11.15 -37.93 -21.19
C THR A 594 9.99 -38.40 -20.32
N GLY A 595 8.80 -37.80 -20.49
CA GLY A 595 7.64 -37.98 -19.62
C GLY A 595 7.64 -37.03 -18.42
N ARG A 596 8.71 -36.22 -18.24
CA ARG A 596 8.78 -35.16 -17.26
C ARG A 596 8.46 -33.79 -17.93
N ALA A 597 7.83 -32.89 -17.22
CA ALA A 597 7.52 -31.56 -17.72
C ALA A 597 7.92 -30.47 -16.71
N SER A 598 7.97 -29.22 -17.18
CA SER A 598 8.31 -28.03 -16.37
C SER A 598 7.31 -27.74 -15.25
N ILE A 599 6.05 -28.17 -15.41
CA ILE A 599 4.99 -28.10 -14.40
C ILE A 599 4.10 -29.33 -14.47
N GLY A 600 3.67 -29.82 -13.33
CA GLY A 600 2.69 -30.89 -13.18
C GLY A 600 1.84 -30.73 -11.93
N TRP A 601 0.60 -31.21 -12.00
CA TRP A 601 -0.34 -31.18 -10.88
C TRP A 601 -0.74 -32.59 -10.50
N PHE A 602 -0.61 -32.95 -9.24
CA PHE A 602 -0.76 -34.30 -8.76
C PHE A 602 -1.83 -34.43 -7.68
N SER A 603 -2.46 -35.61 -7.68
CA SER A 603 -3.31 -36.07 -6.61
C SER A 603 -2.49 -36.72 -5.48
N GLU A 604 -3.15 -37.07 -4.40
CA GLU A 604 -2.56 -37.83 -3.27
C GLU A 604 -2.03 -39.21 -3.68
N THR A 605 -2.42 -39.73 -4.84
CA THR A 605 -1.94 -41.02 -5.36
C THR A 605 -0.62 -40.94 -6.11
N GLY A 606 -0.02 -39.74 -6.25
CA GLY A 606 1.19 -39.52 -7.01
C GLY A 606 0.99 -39.59 -8.54
N GLN A 607 -0.25 -39.55 -8.98
CA GLN A 607 -0.60 -39.48 -10.41
C GLN A 607 -1.07 -38.05 -10.74
N GLU A 608 -0.84 -37.63 -12.00
CA GLU A 608 -1.35 -36.36 -12.47
C GLU A 608 -2.87 -36.28 -12.31
N MET A 609 -3.35 -35.10 -11.99
CA MET A 609 -4.77 -34.83 -11.76
C MET A 609 -5.62 -35.11 -12.97
N THR A 610 -6.69 -35.91 -12.79
CA THR A 610 -7.70 -36.15 -13.84
C THR A 610 -8.72 -35.02 -13.93
N VAL A 611 -9.48 -34.96 -15.03
CA VAL A 611 -10.57 -34.01 -15.21
C VAL A 611 -11.61 -34.09 -14.09
N GLU A 612 -11.95 -35.30 -13.66
CA GLU A 612 -12.92 -35.54 -12.58
C GLU A 612 -12.40 -35.01 -11.25
N GLN A 613 -11.09 -35.20 -10.96
CA GLN A 613 -10.46 -34.67 -9.75
C GLN A 613 -10.41 -33.16 -9.71
N TRP A 614 -10.19 -32.49 -10.85
CA TRP A 614 -10.25 -31.04 -10.95
C TRP A 614 -11.66 -30.47 -10.66
N HIS A 615 -12.70 -31.24 -10.98
CA HIS A 615 -14.10 -30.84 -10.74
C HIS A 615 -14.66 -31.31 -9.38
N ASP A 616 -13.89 -32.05 -8.60
CA ASP A 616 -14.29 -32.50 -7.27
C ASP A 616 -14.28 -31.33 -6.26
N GLY A 617 -15.45 -30.78 -5.96
CA GLY A 617 -15.64 -29.70 -5.00
C GLY A 617 -15.29 -30.08 -3.53
N GLY A 618 -15.21 -31.37 -3.23
CA GLY A 618 -14.82 -31.90 -1.91
C GLY A 618 -13.33 -32.02 -1.71
N ARG A 619 -12.53 -31.91 -2.76
CA ARG A 619 -11.08 -32.11 -2.70
C ARG A 619 -10.39 -31.01 -1.87
N ARG A 620 -9.46 -31.43 -0.99
CA ARG A 620 -8.68 -30.55 -0.08
C ARG A 620 -7.18 -30.78 -0.19
N THR A 621 -6.75 -31.60 -1.16
CA THR A 621 -5.35 -31.95 -1.37
C THR A 621 -4.97 -31.73 -2.81
N LEU A 622 -3.84 -31.07 -3.03
CA LEU A 622 -3.24 -30.80 -4.31
C LEU A 622 -1.72 -30.83 -4.15
N ALA A 623 -1.03 -31.37 -5.14
CA ALA A 623 0.42 -31.17 -5.20
C ALA A 623 0.84 -30.57 -6.54
N GLN A 624 1.85 -29.70 -6.48
CA GLN A 624 2.44 -29.01 -7.62
C GLN A 624 3.89 -29.46 -7.78
N TYR A 625 4.25 -29.85 -8.99
CA TYR A 625 5.64 -30.05 -9.41
C TYR A 625 6.05 -28.88 -10.29
N ILE A 626 7.20 -28.29 -10.03
CA ILE A 626 7.81 -27.24 -10.85
C ILE A 626 9.26 -27.58 -11.09
N ALA A 627 9.75 -27.41 -12.33
CA ALA A 627 11.11 -27.77 -12.70
C ALA A 627 11.66 -26.93 -13.85
N ASP A 628 12.96 -26.83 -13.88
CA ASP A 628 13.77 -26.52 -15.08
C ASP A 628 14.70 -27.68 -15.43
N ALA A 629 15.76 -27.42 -16.18
CA ALA A 629 16.69 -28.46 -16.59
C ALA A 629 17.47 -29.06 -15.40
N ASP A 630 17.80 -28.24 -14.41
CA ASP A 630 18.78 -28.55 -13.36
C ASP A 630 18.15 -28.72 -11.98
N GLU A 631 16.98 -28.17 -11.77
CA GLU A 631 16.32 -28.06 -10.47
C GLU A 631 14.83 -28.41 -10.56
N ALA A 632 14.31 -29.05 -9.50
CA ALA A 632 12.88 -29.29 -9.38
C ALA A 632 12.40 -29.21 -7.92
N TRP A 633 11.16 -28.74 -7.74
CA TRP A 633 10.47 -28.62 -6.48
C TRP A 633 9.10 -29.30 -6.53
N TYR A 634 8.71 -29.87 -5.41
CA TYR A 634 7.41 -30.48 -5.24
C TYR A 634 6.73 -29.93 -4.00
N LEU A 635 5.57 -29.34 -4.19
CA LEU A 635 4.78 -28.71 -3.16
C LEU A 635 3.53 -29.54 -2.90
N VAL A 636 3.33 -29.99 -1.68
CA VAL A 636 2.10 -30.67 -1.23
C VAL A 636 1.30 -29.70 -0.37
N VAL A 637 0.03 -29.51 -0.71
CA VAL A 637 -0.94 -28.70 0.05
C VAL A 637 -2.08 -29.63 0.48
N HIS A 638 -2.25 -29.81 1.80
CA HIS A 638 -3.30 -30.64 2.37
C HIS A 638 -4.10 -29.86 3.43
N ALA A 639 -5.30 -29.40 3.08
CA ALA A 639 -6.19 -28.64 3.98
C ALA A 639 -7.22 -29.53 4.72
N GLY A 640 -7.20 -30.86 4.48
CA GLY A 640 -7.99 -31.82 5.25
C GLY A 640 -7.60 -31.85 6.74
N ALA A 641 -8.53 -32.13 7.62
CA ALA A 641 -8.26 -32.16 9.07
C ALA A 641 -7.44 -33.39 9.51
N GLU A 642 -7.65 -34.52 8.85
CA GLU A 642 -7.02 -35.79 9.21
C GLU A 642 -5.71 -35.99 8.41
N PRO A 643 -4.72 -36.70 8.95
CA PRO A 643 -3.54 -37.11 8.21
C PRO A 643 -3.90 -37.88 6.93
N LEU A 644 -3.11 -37.71 5.88
CA LEU A 644 -3.33 -38.31 4.58
C LEU A 644 -2.06 -38.97 4.04
N ALA A 645 -2.17 -40.22 3.57
CA ALA A 645 -1.08 -40.85 2.83
C ALA A 645 -0.99 -40.24 1.42
N VAL A 646 0.09 -39.55 1.14
CA VAL A 646 0.41 -38.96 -0.17
C VAL A 646 1.54 -39.72 -0.80
N THR A 647 1.31 -40.32 -1.95
CA THR A 647 2.36 -40.98 -2.73
C THR A 647 3.15 -39.95 -3.51
N LEU A 648 4.44 -39.85 -3.26
CA LEU A 648 5.33 -38.97 -4.01
C LEU A 648 5.56 -39.53 -5.43
N PRO A 649 5.38 -38.73 -6.51
CA PRO A 649 5.51 -39.21 -7.88
C PRO A 649 6.84 -39.93 -8.12
N GLY A 650 6.76 -41.10 -8.77
CA GLY A 650 7.94 -41.87 -9.17
C GLY A 650 8.56 -41.38 -10.48
N GLY A 651 9.47 -42.18 -11.04
CA GLY A 651 10.00 -41.89 -12.38
C GLY A 651 8.89 -41.71 -13.43
N PRO A 652 9.03 -40.76 -14.36
CA PRO A 652 10.23 -39.97 -14.68
C PRO A 652 10.41 -38.68 -13.86
N TRP A 653 9.52 -38.38 -12.93
CA TRP A 653 9.49 -37.08 -12.23
C TRP A 653 10.63 -36.89 -11.21
N ALA A 654 10.95 -37.96 -10.48
CA ALA A 654 11.95 -37.90 -9.42
C ALA A 654 12.59 -39.27 -9.14
N ALA A 655 13.78 -39.24 -8.54
CA ALA A 655 14.40 -40.38 -7.86
C ALA A 655 14.13 -40.39 -6.36
N ALA A 656 14.16 -39.19 -5.72
CA ALA A 656 13.89 -39.01 -4.30
C ALA A 656 13.41 -37.60 -4.00
N TYR A 657 12.89 -37.40 -2.79
CA TYR A 657 12.40 -36.12 -2.27
C TYR A 657 12.99 -35.85 -0.89
N SER A 658 13.51 -34.64 -0.67
CA SER A 658 13.98 -34.19 0.63
C SER A 658 13.11 -33.04 1.10
N VAL A 659 12.58 -33.11 2.33
CA VAL A 659 11.80 -32.00 2.93
C VAL A 659 12.70 -30.78 3.07
N ALA A 660 12.31 -29.67 2.45
CA ALA A 660 13.02 -28.40 2.57
C ALA A 660 12.39 -27.53 3.65
N VAL A 661 11.05 -27.36 3.61
CA VAL A 661 10.27 -26.59 4.59
C VAL A 661 8.87 -27.22 4.70
N HIS A 662 8.30 -27.18 5.90
CA HIS A 662 6.90 -27.56 6.11
C HIS A 662 6.24 -26.75 7.23
N THR A 663 4.92 -26.65 7.19
CA THR A 663 4.12 -25.87 8.17
C THR A 663 3.71 -26.67 9.42
N GLY A 664 4.02 -27.96 9.43
CA GLY A 664 3.84 -28.84 10.59
C GLY A 664 4.82 -28.53 11.73
N LEU A 665 4.75 -29.34 12.78
CA LEU A 665 5.71 -29.27 13.89
C LEU A 665 6.98 -30.08 13.55
N PRO A 666 8.13 -29.75 14.17
CA PRO A 666 9.35 -30.54 14.02
C PRO A 666 9.13 -32.04 14.27
N GLY A 667 9.65 -32.90 13.37
CA GLY A 667 9.51 -34.34 13.45
C GLY A 667 8.18 -34.93 12.91
N GLU A 668 7.24 -34.08 12.45
CA GLU A 668 6.01 -34.58 11.80
C GLU A 668 6.26 -35.09 10.37
N LEU A 669 7.33 -34.64 9.71
CA LEU A 669 7.80 -35.18 8.42
C LEU A 669 9.25 -35.68 8.54
N PRO A 670 9.69 -36.63 7.67
CA PRO A 670 11.03 -37.24 7.76
C PRO A 670 12.10 -36.19 7.43
N GLU A 671 13.22 -36.28 8.15
CA GLU A 671 14.42 -35.49 7.86
C GLU A 671 15.27 -36.17 6.73
N GLU A 672 15.19 -37.49 6.63
CA GLU A 672 15.90 -38.27 5.60
C GLU A 672 15.15 -38.21 4.25
N PRO A 673 15.86 -38.29 3.12
CA PRO A 673 15.23 -38.34 1.81
C PRO A 673 14.25 -39.51 1.67
N VAL A 674 13.10 -39.26 1.07
CA VAL A 674 12.07 -40.24 0.77
C VAL A 674 12.23 -40.71 -0.68
N GLU A 675 12.28 -42.01 -0.89
CA GLU A 675 12.36 -42.59 -2.23
C GLU A 675 11.09 -42.29 -3.04
N ALA A 676 11.23 -41.92 -4.31
CA ALA A 676 10.12 -41.66 -5.19
C ALA A 676 9.21 -42.88 -5.39
N GLY A 677 7.91 -42.66 -5.48
CA GLY A 677 6.90 -43.71 -5.50
C GLY A 677 6.47 -44.22 -4.12
N THR A 678 7.08 -43.70 -3.04
CA THR A 678 6.77 -44.12 -1.67
C THR A 678 5.60 -43.27 -1.10
N PRO A 679 4.62 -43.92 -0.41
CA PRO A 679 3.64 -43.19 0.38
C PRO A 679 4.27 -42.49 1.58
N LEU A 680 3.93 -41.23 1.78
CA LEU A 680 4.32 -40.42 2.93
C LEU A 680 3.04 -39.99 3.67
N GLU A 681 2.98 -40.14 4.98
CA GLU A 681 1.90 -39.60 5.77
C GLU A 681 2.12 -38.09 5.96
N VAL A 682 1.23 -37.27 5.40
CA VAL A 682 1.21 -35.82 5.55
C VAL A 682 0.17 -35.47 6.63
N PRO A 683 0.57 -34.77 7.70
CA PRO A 683 -0.34 -34.36 8.75
C PRO A 683 -1.51 -33.50 8.24
N GLY A 684 -2.63 -33.55 8.92
CA GLY A 684 -3.78 -32.71 8.59
C GLY A 684 -3.42 -31.20 8.61
N ARG A 685 -3.94 -30.45 7.67
CA ARG A 685 -3.71 -29.01 7.52
C ARG A 685 -2.23 -28.65 7.46
N THR A 686 -1.54 -29.25 6.51
CA THR A 686 -0.09 -29.07 6.32
C THR A 686 0.23 -28.72 4.89
N MET A 687 1.19 -27.85 4.72
CA MET A 687 1.88 -27.54 3.49
C MET A 687 3.34 -27.99 3.60
N ALA A 688 3.85 -28.70 2.61
CA ALA A 688 5.21 -29.21 2.62
C ALA A 688 5.88 -28.96 1.26
N VAL A 689 7.12 -28.50 1.30
CA VAL A 689 7.98 -28.22 0.14
C VAL A 689 9.11 -29.21 0.14
N PHE A 690 9.26 -29.91 -0.98
CA PHE A 690 10.32 -30.88 -1.18
C PHE A 690 11.25 -30.43 -2.28
N ARG A 691 12.54 -30.53 -2.02
CA ARG A 691 13.55 -30.52 -3.08
C ARG A 691 13.56 -31.90 -3.76
N VAL A 692 13.49 -31.87 -5.07
CA VAL A 692 13.44 -33.11 -5.88
C VAL A 692 14.86 -33.52 -6.29
N THR A 693 15.23 -34.77 -6.05
CA THR A 693 16.38 -35.37 -6.69
C THR A 693 15.96 -35.89 -8.04
N LEU A 694 16.52 -35.34 -9.12
CA LEU A 694 16.19 -35.74 -10.49
C LEU A 694 16.71 -37.14 -10.78
N PRO A 695 16.01 -37.96 -11.61
CA PRO A 695 16.52 -39.22 -12.08
C PRO A 695 17.83 -39.06 -12.87
N GLU A 696 18.75 -40.02 -12.75
CA GLU A 696 19.91 -40.03 -13.62
C GLU A 696 19.47 -40.08 -15.10
N ALA A 697 20.16 -39.31 -15.94
CA ALA A 697 19.92 -39.36 -17.38
C ALA A 697 20.20 -40.79 -17.86
N THR A 698 19.19 -41.52 -18.31
CA THR A 698 19.39 -42.78 -18.98
C THR A 698 19.98 -42.49 -20.37
N ASP A 699 21.23 -42.94 -20.60
CA ASP A 699 21.93 -42.85 -21.87
C ASP A 699 21.10 -43.44 -23.04
#